data_5e1028c1c1fae2ba53a2d63dbaf323e3
#
_entry.id   5e1028c1c1fae2ba53a2d63dbaf323e3
#
_cell.length_a   1.000
_cell.length_b   1.000
_cell.length_c   1.000
_cell.angle_alpha   90.00
_cell.angle_beta   90.00
_cell.angle_gamma   90.00
#
_symmetry.space_group_name_H-M   'P 1'
#
loop_
_entity.id
_entity.type
_entity.pdbx_description
1 polymer ?
#
loop_
_entity_poly.entity_id
_entity_poly.type
_entity_poly.pdbx_seq_one_letter_code
_entity_poly.pdbx_strand_id
1 'polypeptide(L)'
;MLFRVVRPFFLLLFAAACATLAWAQAAAPAAAATDPRSFDASQFGDLVSIGPNWLFAPGDNPAWASPTLDDSGWMTISTEKPLTDYGLRDLRYAWYRIHLHLSPGTRNLTVGVAGVSGNYEVYANGLRIGGSGKMKERLLTAQESLVTYAVPGNLTGERGDLVLAIRCVVNWGSNRGHGASTPLGSQSVYLLGQEVAPLIASYAAAHMGGPELLLGILALLAGMISFALYFALRSQQEYLAIGIYLLAYSVMMALQLWLYIGSFSFPVHVLDFVVLGVLTIALIEFVRLVLHLPRTRWLLALEVVCSLVFLATPLNTLGIISNTLNSVFFVPILVMKIVLPVLLLRGRLQGNREAGLLLPAIVIGGLADYWYFLRNLAYYAHLNALLPYFPFAVSLGSYQISFYRVGDFIFDMAILVFLVQRTVRIARERNRAAAELEAARTTQQLLLSRCSQPTPGFHVEAIYHPASEVGGDFFEVSSMPDGSLIAIVGDVSGKGLTAAMRVAMILGVLRREDSWEPSAVLHNLNEALLTRGEAGFTTACCVQIGPNGSYRLANAGHIAPYIDGAEVATPPALPLGVAPDQQYATVCGALAVNQKLVLLSDGVVEARSATGKLLGFDRMAALTLKSAREIADTAKAFGQEDDITVLTLARTA
;
A
#
# COMPACT_ATOMS: atom_id res chain seq x y z
N MET A 1 -13.53 5.51 -17.35
CA MET A 1 -14.44 4.43 -17.74
C MET A 1 -14.79 3.49 -16.58
N LEU A 2 -13.83 3.11 -15.71
CA LEU A 2 -14.07 2.26 -14.54
C LEU A 2 -15.10 2.83 -13.54
N PHE A 3 -15.12 4.16 -13.33
CA PHE A 3 -16.06 4.83 -12.41
C PHE A 3 -17.54 4.74 -12.86
N ARG A 4 -17.80 4.56 -14.16
CA ARG A 4 -19.17 4.35 -14.68
C ARG A 4 -19.70 2.94 -14.46
N VAL A 5 -18.80 1.96 -14.25
CA VAL A 5 -19.15 0.55 -13.99
C VAL A 5 -19.22 0.26 -12.48
N VAL A 6 -18.36 0.88 -11.69
CA VAL A 6 -18.28 0.67 -10.24
C VAL A 6 -19.43 1.36 -9.48
N ARG A 7 -19.87 2.53 -9.94
CA ARG A 7 -20.97 3.29 -9.31
C ARG A 7 -22.31 2.53 -9.28
N PRO A 8 -22.79 1.90 -10.37
CA PRO A 8 -24.04 1.13 -10.32
C PRO A 8 -23.91 -0.16 -9.49
N PHE A 9 -22.71 -0.77 -9.41
CA PHE A 9 -22.48 -1.95 -8.59
C PHE A 9 -22.56 -1.63 -7.09
N PHE A 10 -21.99 -0.49 -6.65
CA PHE A 10 -22.13 -0.01 -5.27
C PHE A 10 -23.57 0.41 -4.92
N LEU A 11 -24.28 1.03 -5.85
CA LEU A 11 -25.68 1.38 -5.66
C LEU A 11 -26.59 0.15 -5.60
N LEU A 12 -26.29 -0.90 -6.37
CA LEU A 12 -27.00 -2.18 -6.34
C LEU A 12 -26.75 -2.95 -5.03
N LEU A 13 -25.51 -2.97 -4.53
CA LEU A 13 -25.16 -3.56 -3.23
C LEU A 13 -25.81 -2.81 -2.08
N PHE A 14 -25.85 -1.47 -2.12
CA PHE A 14 -26.51 -0.65 -1.11
C PHE A 14 -28.04 -0.79 -1.16
N ALA A 15 -28.62 -0.84 -2.35
CA ALA A 15 -30.06 -1.06 -2.54
C ALA A 15 -30.47 -2.48 -2.14
N ALA A 16 -29.65 -3.51 -2.42
CA ALA A 16 -29.87 -4.87 -1.95
C ALA A 16 -29.79 -4.97 -0.43
N ALA A 17 -28.80 -4.29 0.21
CA ALA A 17 -28.71 -4.20 1.67
C ALA A 17 -29.90 -3.48 2.31
N CYS A 18 -30.45 -2.45 1.66
CA CYS A 18 -31.65 -1.76 2.15
C CYS A 18 -32.94 -2.55 1.93
N ALA A 19 -33.04 -3.33 0.85
CA ALA A 19 -34.26 -4.13 0.56
C ALA A 19 -34.37 -5.35 1.48
N THR A 20 -33.26 -5.91 1.99
CA THR A 20 -33.27 -7.03 2.95
C THR A 20 -33.64 -6.59 4.37
N LEU A 21 -33.49 -5.30 4.70
CA LEU A 21 -33.94 -4.74 5.99
C LEU A 21 -35.45 -4.78 6.19
N ALA A 22 -36.25 -4.87 5.14
CA ALA A 22 -37.73 -4.89 5.21
C ALA A 22 -38.31 -6.31 5.42
N TRP A 23 -37.55 -7.39 5.25
CA TRP A 23 -38.06 -8.77 5.28
C TRP A 23 -37.69 -9.60 6.51
N ALA A 24 -36.84 -9.08 7.42
CA ALA A 24 -36.30 -9.83 8.57
C ALA A 24 -37.16 -9.76 9.85
N GLN A 25 -38.41 -9.27 9.79
CA GLN A 25 -39.31 -9.23 10.94
C GLN A 25 -40.37 -10.35 10.95
N ALA A 26 -40.12 -11.47 10.34
CA ALA A 26 -40.97 -12.64 10.53
C ALA A 26 -40.59 -13.36 11.82
N ALA A 27 -41.41 -13.20 12.85
CA ALA A 27 -41.23 -13.76 14.19
C ALA A 27 -41.06 -15.28 14.17
N ALA A 28 -40.04 -15.77 14.87
CA ALA A 28 -39.98 -17.17 15.30
C ALA A 28 -41.14 -17.44 16.29
N PRO A 29 -41.79 -18.61 16.23
CA PRO A 29 -42.87 -18.92 17.15
C PRO A 29 -42.34 -18.97 18.58
N ALA A 30 -42.99 -18.23 19.47
CA ALA A 30 -42.75 -18.28 20.91
C ALA A 30 -43.05 -19.69 21.41
N ALA A 31 -42.04 -20.39 21.94
CA ALA A 31 -42.23 -21.65 22.64
C ALA A 31 -43.11 -21.42 23.86
N ALA A 32 -44.09 -22.32 24.08
CA ALA A 32 -44.99 -22.28 25.23
C ALA A 32 -44.20 -22.27 26.54
N ALA A 33 -44.70 -21.55 27.56
CA ALA A 33 -44.09 -21.42 28.87
C ALA A 33 -43.99 -22.80 29.54
N THR A 34 -42.81 -23.43 29.47
CA THR A 34 -42.48 -24.64 30.19
C THR A 34 -41.89 -24.27 31.58
N ASP A 35 -41.95 -25.18 32.55
CA ASP A 35 -41.30 -25.04 33.86
C ASP A 35 -39.84 -24.57 33.66
N PRO A 36 -39.43 -23.44 34.25
CA PRO A 36 -38.07 -22.89 34.04
C PRO A 36 -36.96 -23.82 34.53
N ARG A 37 -37.31 -24.92 35.22
CA ARG A 37 -36.36 -25.91 35.74
C ARG A 37 -36.09 -27.08 34.78
N SER A 38 -36.92 -27.26 33.77
CA SER A 38 -36.83 -28.37 32.82
C SER A 38 -36.98 -27.92 31.38
N PHE A 39 -36.36 -28.67 30.49
CA PHE A 39 -36.48 -28.46 29.03
C PHE A 39 -36.94 -29.77 28.39
N ASP A 40 -38.08 -29.69 27.73
CA ASP A 40 -38.65 -30.81 26.98
C ASP A 40 -37.98 -30.91 25.58
N ALA A 41 -37.11 -31.90 25.43
CA ALA A 41 -36.42 -32.26 24.22
C ALA A 41 -36.95 -33.57 23.63
N SER A 42 -38.14 -34.02 24.01
CA SER A 42 -38.70 -35.30 23.53
C SER A 42 -38.90 -35.35 22.01
N GLN A 43 -39.05 -34.19 21.37
CA GLN A 43 -39.23 -34.05 19.92
C GLN A 43 -38.07 -33.35 19.24
N PHE A 44 -36.85 -33.32 19.89
CA PHE A 44 -35.73 -32.69 19.22
C PHE A 44 -35.30 -33.49 17.98
N GLY A 45 -35.07 -32.76 16.87
CA GLY A 45 -34.51 -33.35 15.64
C GLY A 45 -32.98 -33.34 15.71
N ASP A 46 -32.33 -32.80 14.66
CA ASP A 46 -30.88 -32.80 14.55
C ASP A 46 -30.18 -31.74 15.41
N LEU A 47 -30.88 -30.64 15.74
CA LEU A 47 -30.38 -29.50 16.51
C LEU A 47 -31.50 -28.80 17.27
N VAL A 48 -31.28 -28.54 18.57
CA VAL A 48 -32.14 -27.65 19.35
C VAL A 48 -31.29 -26.83 20.33
N SER A 49 -31.59 -25.53 20.48
CA SER A 49 -30.97 -24.67 21.51
C SER A 49 -31.69 -24.88 22.84
N ILE A 50 -30.94 -25.13 23.90
CA ILE A 50 -31.47 -25.12 25.28
C ILE A 50 -31.73 -23.65 25.64
N GLY A 51 -32.93 -23.34 26.07
CA GLY A 51 -33.36 -21.96 26.33
C GLY A 51 -32.51 -21.21 27.37
N PRO A 52 -32.78 -19.93 27.57
CA PRO A 52 -31.92 -19.07 28.40
C PRO A 52 -32.09 -19.33 29.94
N ASN A 53 -33.10 -20.06 30.35
CA ASN A 53 -33.42 -20.25 31.77
C ASN A 53 -32.72 -21.49 32.36
N TRP A 54 -32.00 -21.29 33.46
CA TRP A 54 -31.19 -22.31 34.10
C TRP A 54 -31.36 -22.25 35.64
N LEU A 55 -31.28 -23.40 36.30
CA LEU A 55 -31.04 -23.46 37.71
C LEU A 55 -29.59 -23.07 37.99
N PHE A 56 -29.35 -22.23 38.99
CA PHE A 56 -28.06 -21.62 39.26
C PHE A 56 -27.70 -21.72 40.75
N ALA A 57 -26.44 -22.07 41.01
CA ALA A 57 -25.85 -21.99 42.36
C ALA A 57 -24.47 -21.28 42.30
N PRO A 58 -24.26 -20.27 43.17
CA PRO A 58 -22.96 -19.64 43.32
C PRO A 58 -22.06 -20.53 44.21
N GLY A 59 -20.80 -20.69 43.82
CA GLY A 59 -19.84 -21.49 44.57
C GLY A 59 -19.25 -22.65 43.80
N ASP A 60 -18.52 -23.52 44.49
CA ASP A 60 -17.77 -24.61 43.88
C ASP A 60 -17.88 -25.91 44.70
N ASN A 61 -18.79 -26.76 44.29
CA ASN A 61 -18.94 -28.11 44.87
C ASN A 61 -19.11 -29.14 43.74
N PRO A 62 -18.13 -30.01 43.48
CA PRO A 62 -18.23 -31.04 42.45
C PRO A 62 -19.40 -32.03 42.64
N ALA A 63 -19.92 -32.20 43.85
CA ALA A 63 -21.08 -33.03 44.10
C ALA A 63 -22.36 -32.49 43.43
N TRP A 64 -22.37 -31.21 43.05
CA TRP A 64 -23.50 -30.57 42.34
C TRP A 64 -23.69 -31.10 40.91
N ALA A 65 -22.79 -31.89 40.41
CA ALA A 65 -22.98 -32.61 39.15
C ALA A 65 -23.92 -33.83 39.28
N SER A 66 -24.17 -34.34 40.51
CA SER A 66 -24.96 -35.55 40.75
C SER A 66 -26.40 -35.42 40.23
N PRO A 67 -26.96 -36.40 39.51
CA PRO A 67 -28.36 -36.39 39.09
C PRO A 67 -29.33 -36.52 40.26
N THR A 68 -28.88 -37.04 41.39
CA THR A 68 -29.71 -37.25 42.61
C THR A 68 -29.67 -36.06 43.56
N LEU A 69 -29.01 -34.99 43.21
CA LEU A 69 -28.96 -33.75 44.00
C LEU A 69 -30.36 -33.14 44.09
N ASP A 70 -30.79 -32.79 45.29
CA ASP A 70 -31.95 -31.91 45.48
C ASP A 70 -31.54 -30.48 45.17
N ASP A 71 -31.96 -29.99 44.00
CA ASP A 71 -31.72 -28.63 43.49
C ASP A 71 -32.99 -27.75 43.57
N SER A 72 -34.00 -28.18 44.34
CA SER A 72 -35.24 -27.43 44.54
C SER A 72 -35.02 -26.03 45.14
N GLY A 73 -33.95 -25.88 45.95
CA GLY A 73 -33.53 -24.61 46.54
C GLY A 73 -32.66 -23.72 45.64
N TRP A 74 -32.33 -24.17 44.41
CA TRP A 74 -31.53 -23.37 43.50
C TRP A 74 -32.35 -22.23 42.89
N MET A 75 -31.70 -21.08 42.67
CA MET A 75 -32.36 -19.96 42.00
C MET A 75 -32.46 -20.20 40.49
N THR A 76 -33.54 -19.74 39.87
CA THR A 76 -33.66 -19.71 38.41
C THR A 76 -33.15 -18.39 37.91
N ILE A 77 -32.20 -18.44 36.98
CA ILE A 77 -31.68 -17.26 36.29
C ILE A 77 -31.87 -17.37 34.78
N SER A 78 -31.96 -16.23 34.11
CA SER A 78 -31.87 -16.15 32.66
C SER A 78 -30.44 -15.76 32.26
N THR A 79 -29.84 -16.50 31.34
CA THR A 79 -28.52 -16.19 30.78
C THR A 79 -28.52 -14.94 29.89
N GLU A 80 -29.69 -14.35 29.61
CA GLU A 80 -29.84 -13.06 28.93
C GLU A 80 -29.65 -11.86 29.84
N LYS A 81 -29.70 -12.06 31.15
CA LYS A 81 -29.53 -11.01 32.16
C LYS A 81 -28.20 -11.15 32.87
N PRO A 82 -27.51 -10.05 33.16
CA PRO A 82 -26.28 -10.11 33.92
C PRO A 82 -26.50 -10.66 35.34
N LEU A 83 -25.52 -11.35 35.90
CA LEU A 83 -25.60 -11.92 37.26
C LEU A 83 -25.84 -10.86 38.32
N THR A 84 -25.44 -9.62 38.08
CA THR A 84 -25.68 -8.47 38.97
C THR A 84 -27.16 -8.14 39.15
N ASP A 85 -28.02 -8.41 38.18
CA ASP A 85 -29.48 -8.20 38.26
C ASP A 85 -30.11 -9.17 39.28
N TYR A 86 -29.42 -10.26 39.58
CA TYR A 86 -29.79 -11.23 40.59
C TYR A 86 -29.08 -10.97 41.94
N GLY A 87 -28.41 -9.82 42.08
CA GLY A 87 -27.67 -9.47 43.30
C GLY A 87 -26.35 -10.24 43.49
N LEU A 88 -25.91 -10.99 42.49
CA LEU A 88 -24.72 -11.82 42.51
C LEU A 88 -23.48 -11.00 42.13
N ARG A 89 -22.55 -10.86 43.05
CA ARG A 89 -21.30 -10.12 42.87
C ARG A 89 -20.12 -10.97 43.39
N ASP A 90 -18.93 -10.73 42.87
CA ASP A 90 -17.67 -11.34 43.32
C ASP A 90 -17.64 -12.88 43.30
N LEU A 91 -18.35 -13.49 42.35
CA LEU A 91 -18.36 -14.94 42.17
C LEU A 91 -17.08 -15.41 41.48
N ARG A 92 -16.44 -16.45 42.01
CA ARG A 92 -15.33 -17.13 41.35
C ARG A 92 -15.77 -18.34 40.54
N TYR A 93 -16.76 -19.07 41.03
CA TYR A 93 -17.34 -20.25 40.40
C TYR A 93 -18.85 -20.13 40.36
N ALA A 94 -19.43 -20.71 39.34
CA ALA A 94 -20.88 -20.80 39.16
C ALA A 94 -21.24 -22.17 38.57
N TRP A 95 -22.36 -22.69 39.00
CA TRP A 95 -22.94 -23.90 38.44
C TRP A 95 -24.28 -23.60 37.86
N TYR A 96 -24.50 -24.13 36.66
CA TYR A 96 -25.75 -24.08 35.89
C TYR A 96 -26.25 -25.50 35.77
N ARG A 97 -27.52 -25.75 36.01
CA ARG A 97 -28.17 -27.05 35.85
C ARG A 97 -29.48 -26.92 35.11
N ILE A 98 -29.84 -27.99 34.38
CA ILE A 98 -31.14 -28.11 33.72
C ILE A 98 -31.52 -29.60 33.64
N HIS A 99 -32.78 -29.88 33.85
CA HIS A 99 -33.35 -31.21 33.65
C HIS A 99 -33.88 -31.33 32.26
N LEU A 100 -33.39 -32.27 31.48
CA LEU A 100 -33.77 -32.54 30.11
C LEU A 100 -34.67 -33.77 30.04
N HIS A 101 -35.79 -33.63 29.36
CA HIS A 101 -36.68 -34.76 29.06
C HIS A 101 -36.51 -35.11 27.59
N LEU A 102 -35.87 -36.25 27.31
CA LEU A 102 -35.61 -36.78 25.98
C LEU A 102 -36.60 -37.90 25.64
N SER A 103 -36.73 -38.24 24.39
CA SER A 103 -37.46 -39.44 23.96
C SER A 103 -36.82 -40.69 24.58
N PRO A 104 -37.66 -41.64 25.10
CA PRO A 104 -37.14 -42.90 25.64
C PRO A 104 -36.23 -43.61 24.64
N GLY A 105 -35.05 -44.04 25.08
CA GLY A 105 -34.08 -44.74 24.24
C GLY A 105 -33.20 -43.86 23.37
N THR A 106 -33.20 -42.55 23.53
CA THR A 106 -32.25 -41.66 22.86
C THR A 106 -30.81 -42.00 23.20
N ARG A 107 -29.99 -42.45 22.22
CA ARG A 107 -28.62 -42.89 22.46
C ARG A 107 -27.54 -42.04 21.82
N ASN A 108 -27.83 -41.39 20.71
CA ASN A 108 -26.83 -40.68 19.91
C ASN A 108 -26.94 -39.15 20.17
N LEU A 109 -26.74 -38.75 21.42
CA LEU A 109 -26.84 -37.34 21.85
C LEU A 109 -25.46 -36.70 21.97
N THR A 110 -25.34 -35.48 21.55
CA THR A 110 -24.17 -34.60 21.71
C THR A 110 -24.61 -33.28 22.31
N VAL A 111 -23.85 -32.77 23.27
CA VAL A 111 -24.03 -31.43 23.83
C VAL A 111 -23.05 -30.50 23.13
N GLY A 112 -23.57 -29.48 22.47
CA GLY A 112 -22.78 -28.39 21.89
C GLY A 112 -22.71 -27.22 22.86
N VAL A 113 -21.53 -26.63 23.04
CA VAL A 113 -21.34 -25.46 23.87
C VAL A 113 -20.56 -24.42 23.07
N ALA A 114 -21.09 -23.19 23.00
CA ALA A 114 -20.50 -22.08 22.25
C ALA A 114 -20.60 -20.78 23.07
N GLY A 115 -19.70 -19.82 22.81
CA GLY A 115 -19.79 -18.47 23.37
C GLY A 115 -19.69 -18.43 24.90
N VAL A 116 -18.90 -19.33 25.52
CA VAL A 116 -18.68 -19.35 26.97
C VAL A 116 -17.46 -18.51 27.33
N SER A 117 -17.69 -17.50 28.15
CA SER A 117 -16.64 -16.63 28.67
C SER A 117 -16.01 -17.19 29.92
N GLY A 118 -14.97 -17.99 29.82
CA GLY A 118 -14.21 -18.55 30.92
C GLY A 118 -14.00 -20.07 30.83
N ASN A 119 -13.24 -20.61 31.80
CA ASN A 119 -13.03 -22.05 31.87
C ASN A 119 -14.32 -22.73 32.33
N TYR A 120 -14.67 -23.86 31.75
CA TYR A 120 -15.88 -24.60 32.10
C TYR A 120 -15.70 -26.11 31.97
N GLU A 121 -16.54 -26.83 32.70
CA GLU A 121 -16.68 -28.28 32.62
C GLU A 121 -18.16 -28.63 32.39
N VAL A 122 -18.42 -29.62 31.57
CA VAL A 122 -19.76 -30.11 31.20
C VAL A 122 -19.96 -31.51 31.80
N TYR A 123 -21.06 -31.70 32.47
CA TYR A 123 -21.44 -32.95 33.14
C TYR A 123 -22.81 -33.42 32.64
N ALA A 124 -22.93 -34.70 32.35
CA ALA A 124 -24.19 -35.37 32.02
C ALA A 124 -24.44 -36.45 33.09
N ASN A 125 -25.55 -36.36 33.83
CA ASN A 125 -25.89 -37.25 34.96
C ASN A 125 -24.69 -37.53 35.88
N GLY A 126 -23.92 -36.51 36.24
CA GLY A 126 -22.78 -36.60 37.13
C GLY A 126 -21.45 -36.99 36.49
N LEU A 127 -21.47 -37.51 35.25
CA LEU A 127 -20.25 -37.83 34.52
C LEU A 127 -19.74 -36.59 33.76
N ARG A 128 -18.45 -36.25 33.94
CA ARG A 128 -17.83 -35.20 33.14
C ARG A 128 -17.65 -35.66 31.69
N ILE A 129 -18.34 -35.03 30.76
CA ILE A 129 -18.28 -35.35 29.32
C ILE A 129 -17.31 -34.44 28.56
N GLY A 130 -16.93 -33.27 29.12
CA GLY A 130 -15.99 -32.38 28.49
C GLY A 130 -15.76 -31.08 29.22
N GLY A 131 -15.16 -30.10 28.54
CA GLY A 131 -14.90 -28.77 29.08
C GLY A 131 -13.78 -28.04 28.33
N SER A 132 -13.56 -26.79 28.68
CA SER A 132 -12.50 -25.94 28.16
C SER A 132 -11.70 -25.29 29.29
N GLY A 133 -10.37 -25.26 29.14
CA GLY A 133 -9.45 -24.71 30.13
C GLY A 133 -9.33 -25.55 31.40
N LYS A 134 -8.62 -25.03 32.42
CA LYS A 134 -8.45 -25.67 33.73
C LYS A 134 -9.09 -24.82 34.79
N MET A 135 -9.94 -25.40 35.61
CA MET A 135 -10.75 -24.71 36.61
C MET A 135 -9.94 -23.94 37.68
N LYS A 136 -8.69 -24.36 37.96
CA LYS A 136 -7.81 -23.71 38.93
C LYS A 136 -6.92 -22.63 38.35
N GLU A 137 -6.82 -22.53 37.03
CA GLU A 137 -5.96 -21.54 36.39
C GLU A 137 -6.63 -20.15 36.43
N ARG A 138 -5.80 -19.11 36.66
CA ARG A 138 -6.25 -17.71 36.60
C ARG A 138 -6.44 -17.20 35.18
N LEU A 139 -5.76 -17.83 34.23
CA LEU A 139 -5.90 -17.52 32.80
C LEU A 139 -7.19 -18.17 32.29
N LEU A 140 -8.14 -17.34 31.93
CA LEU A 140 -9.42 -17.77 31.39
C LEU A 140 -9.30 -18.10 29.92
N THR A 141 -9.96 -19.18 29.51
CA THR A 141 -10.18 -19.45 28.09
C THR A 141 -11.55 -18.88 27.71
N ALA A 142 -11.62 -18.10 26.66
CA ALA A 142 -12.89 -17.77 26.01
C ALA A 142 -13.01 -18.67 24.78
N GLN A 143 -14.13 -19.34 24.61
CA GLN A 143 -14.38 -20.19 23.47
C GLN A 143 -15.62 -19.68 22.75
N GLU A 144 -15.42 -19.05 21.60
CA GLU A 144 -16.51 -18.53 20.77
C GLU A 144 -17.05 -19.60 19.82
N SER A 145 -16.21 -20.57 19.39
CA SER A 145 -16.61 -21.67 18.51
C SER A 145 -17.48 -22.70 19.22
N LEU A 146 -18.36 -23.33 18.46
CA LEU A 146 -19.16 -24.46 18.94
C LEU A 146 -18.28 -25.69 19.16
N VAL A 147 -18.16 -26.11 20.43
CA VAL A 147 -17.49 -27.36 20.80
C VAL A 147 -18.53 -28.39 21.18
N THR A 148 -18.35 -29.60 20.70
CA THR A 148 -19.32 -30.68 20.86
C THR A 148 -18.77 -31.79 21.74
N TYR A 149 -19.61 -32.28 22.68
CA TYR A 149 -19.28 -33.31 23.66
C TYR A 149 -20.29 -34.44 23.51
N ALA A 150 -19.84 -35.63 23.14
CA ALA A 150 -20.71 -36.79 23.03
C ALA A 150 -21.22 -37.22 24.42
N VAL A 151 -22.50 -37.46 24.54
CA VAL A 151 -23.13 -38.01 25.77
C VAL A 151 -23.10 -39.53 25.64
N PRO A 152 -22.47 -40.27 26.60
CA PRO A 152 -22.52 -41.72 26.58
C PRO A 152 -23.96 -42.27 26.62
N GLY A 153 -24.30 -43.15 25.73
CA GLY A 153 -25.70 -43.62 25.53
C GLY A 153 -26.33 -44.36 26.70
N ASN A 154 -25.54 -44.74 27.73
CA ASN A 154 -26.03 -45.32 28.96
C ASN A 154 -26.48 -44.29 30.00
N LEU A 155 -26.23 -42.99 29.74
CA LEU A 155 -26.59 -41.92 30.69
C LEU A 155 -28.02 -41.39 30.48
N THR A 156 -28.63 -41.59 29.32
CA THR A 156 -29.98 -41.11 29.03
C THR A 156 -31.10 -41.94 29.64
N GLY A 157 -30.77 -43.10 30.18
CA GLY A 157 -31.71 -43.97 30.89
C GLY A 157 -32.91 -44.46 30.03
N GLU A 158 -33.68 -45.42 30.55
CA GLU A 158 -34.90 -45.92 29.86
C GLU A 158 -36.04 -44.86 29.84
N ARG A 159 -36.02 -43.91 30.77
CA ARG A 159 -37.05 -42.84 30.87
C ARG A 159 -36.75 -41.59 30.07
N GLY A 160 -35.53 -41.47 29.53
CA GLY A 160 -35.11 -40.29 28.78
C GLY A 160 -34.74 -39.07 29.65
N ASP A 161 -34.60 -39.23 30.96
CA ASP A 161 -34.23 -38.14 31.86
C ASP A 161 -32.71 -37.93 31.88
N LEU A 162 -32.27 -36.69 31.64
CA LEU A 162 -30.86 -36.32 31.67
C LEU A 162 -30.69 -35.00 32.40
N VAL A 163 -29.81 -35.00 33.41
CA VAL A 163 -29.38 -33.77 34.10
C VAL A 163 -28.10 -33.28 33.47
N LEU A 164 -28.17 -32.12 32.85
CA LEU A 164 -27.01 -31.42 32.32
C LEU A 164 -26.56 -30.38 33.33
N ALA A 165 -25.29 -30.46 33.77
CA ALA A 165 -24.69 -29.47 34.63
C ALA A 165 -23.43 -28.87 34.04
N ILE A 166 -23.27 -27.57 34.15
CA ILE A 166 -22.12 -26.83 33.64
C ILE A 166 -21.49 -26.04 34.77
N ARG A 167 -20.23 -26.37 35.08
CA ARG A 167 -19.41 -25.67 36.06
C ARG A 167 -18.57 -24.63 35.34
N CYS A 168 -18.68 -23.37 35.71
CA CYS A 168 -17.96 -22.27 35.07
C CYS A 168 -17.07 -21.54 36.07
N VAL A 169 -15.91 -21.06 35.59
CA VAL A 169 -15.15 -20.00 36.26
C VAL A 169 -15.70 -18.67 35.79
N VAL A 170 -16.15 -17.85 36.75
CA VAL A 170 -16.67 -16.51 36.44
C VAL A 170 -15.50 -15.55 36.30
N ASN A 171 -15.46 -14.81 35.20
CA ASN A 171 -14.37 -13.88 34.92
C ASN A 171 -14.38 -12.68 35.90
N TRP A 172 -13.37 -12.59 36.74
CA TRP A 172 -13.22 -11.52 37.72
C TRP A 172 -12.97 -10.14 37.13
N GLY A 173 -12.35 -10.06 35.96
CA GLY A 173 -12.04 -8.80 35.29
C GLY A 173 -13.28 -8.04 34.80
N SER A 174 -14.33 -8.77 34.42
CA SER A 174 -15.61 -8.19 33.97
C SER A 174 -16.52 -7.77 35.14
N ASN A 175 -16.22 -8.19 36.39
CA ASN A 175 -17.10 -8.05 37.57
C ASN A 175 -16.82 -6.83 38.44
N ARG A 176 -15.64 -6.18 38.33
CA ARG A 176 -15.30 -5.03 39.19
C ARG A 176 -15.90 -3.73 38.68
N GLY A 177 -17.21 -3.63 38.69
CA GLY A 177 -17.81 -2.34 38.52
C GLY A 177 -19.16 -2.26 37.81
N HIS A 178 -19.48 -3.10 36.81
CA HIS A 178 -20.78 -3.07 36.16
C HIS A 178 -21.07 -4.41 35.45
N GLY A 179 -21.90 -5.22 36.11
CA GLY A 179 -22.58 -6.37 35.55
C GLY A 179 -21.70 -7.50 35.02
N ALA A 180 -21.52 -8.52 35.84
CA ALA A 180 -20.99 -9.78 35.35
C ALA A 180 -21.93 -10.30 34.26
N SER A 181 -21.47 -10.34 33.04
CA SER A 181 -22.12 -11.16 32.02
C SER A 181 -22.15 -12.59 32.52
N THR A 182 -23.27 -13.29 32.31
CA THR A 182 -23.30 -14.72 32.60
C THR A 182 -22.22 -15.42 31.81
N PRO A 183 -21.40 -16.31 32.40
CA PRO A 183 -20.46 -17.14 31.62
C PRO A 183 -21.12 -17.85 30.45
N LEU A 184 -22.36 -18.28 30.60
CA LEU A 184 -23.21 -18.82 29.54
C LEU A 184 -24.02 -17.69 28.90
N GLY A 185 -23.91 -17.50 27.58
CA GLY A 185 -24.79 -16.60 26.81
C GLY A 185 -26.18 -17.21 26.58
N SER A 186 -27.10 -16.44 26.04
CA SER A 186 -28.52 -16.80 25.84
C SER A 186 -28.73 -18.02 24.93
N GLN A 187 -27.78 -18.33 24.07
CA GLN A 187 -27.80 -19.46 23.14
C GLN A 187 -26.44 -20.17 23.14
N SER A 188 -25.93 -20.47 24.32
CA SER A 188 -24.59 -21.07 24.45
C SER A 188 -24.64 -22.60 24.46
N VAL A 189 -25.77 -23.22 24.67
CA VAL A 189 -25.87 -24.67 24.82
C VAL A 189 -26.91 -25.26 23.88
N TYR A 190 -26.50 -26.31 23.18
CA TYR A 190 -27.30 -26.99 22.16
C TYR A 190 -27.34 -28.49 22.43
N LEU A 191 -28.42 -29.13 22.04
CA LEU A 191 -28.49 -30.57 21.86
C LEU A 191 -28.40 -30.88 20.37
N LEU A 192 -27.54 -31.83 20.03
CA LEU A 192 -27.26 -32.23 18.64
C LEU A 192 -27.31 -33.75 18.50
N GLY A 193 -27.78 -34.22 17.35
CA GLY A 193 -27.56 -35.60 16.95
C GLY A 193 -26.06 -35.85 16.75
N GLN A 194 -25.57 -37.01 17.20
CA GLN A 194 -24.14 -37.33 17.14
C GLN A 194 -23.59 -37.33 15.70
N GLU A 195 -24.43 -37.70 14.70
CA GLU A 195 -24.02 -37.72 13.30
C GLU A 195 -23.90 -36.34 12.69
N VAL A 196 -24.72 -35.38 13.11
CA VAL A 196 -24.75 -34.00 12.56
C VAL A 196 -23.85 -33.04 13.34
N ALA A 197 -23.47 -33.39 14.58
CA ALA A 197 -22.67 -32.51 15.44
C ALA A 197 -21.33 -32.06 14.80
N PRO A 198 -20.53 -32.94 14.15
CA PRO A 198 -19.30 -32.50 13.50
C PRO A 198 -19.56 -31.58 12.30
N LEU A 199 -20.63 -31.83 11.55
CA LEU A 199 -21.01 -31.02 10.41
C LEU A 199 -21.43 -29.63 10.84
N ILE A 200 -22.27 -29.53 11.87
CA ILE A 200 -22.74 -28.24 12.42
C ILE A 200 -21.56 -27.47 13.04
N ALA A 201 -20.65 -28.13 13.76
CA ALA A 201 -19.47 -27.49 14.32
C ALA A 201 -18.54 -26.95 13.23
N SER A 202 -18.29 -27.73 12.17
CA SER A 202 -17.46 -27.31 11.03
C SER A 202 -18.13 -26.16 10.25
N TYR A 203 -19.45 -26.22 10.08
CA TYR A 203 -20.22 -25.17 9.46
C TYR A 203 -20.16 -23.87 10.28
N ALA A 204 -20.37 -23.94 11.59
CA ALA A 204 -20.27 -22.79 12.48
C ALA A 204 -18.87 -22.16 12.44
N ALA A 205 -17.81 -22.97 12.48
CA ALA A 205 -16.43 -22.49 12.36
C ALA A 205 -16.16 -21.84 11.00
N ALA A 206 -16.63 -22.41 9.91
CA ALA A 206 -16.49 -21.84 8.57
C ALA A 206 -17.27 -20.54 8.41
N HIS A 207 -18.46 -20.44 9.00
CA HIS A 207 -19.28 -19.23 8.95
C HIS A 207 -18.69 -18.07 9.76
N MET A 208 -18.11 -18.37 10.92
CA MET A 208 -17.47 -17.36 11.77
C MET A 208 -16.09 -16.96 11.24
N GLY A 209 -15.30 -17.92 10.80
CA GLY A 209 -13.91 -17.67 10.37
C GLY A 209 -13.73 -17.40 8.87
N GLY A 210 -14.74 -17.66 8.04
CA GLY A 210 -14.65 -17.48 6.59
C GLY A 210 -14.37 -16.02 6.15
N PRO A 211 -15.10 -15.04 6.67
CA PRO A 211 -14.85 -13.63 6.38
C PRO A 211 -13.44 -13.18 6.79
N GLU A 212 -12.96 -13.60 7.97
CA GLU A 212 -11.61 -13.28 8.46
C GLU A 212 -10.54 -13.87 7.56
N LEU A 213 -10.71 -15.11 7.12
CA LEU A 213 -9.79 -15.77 6.20
C LEU A 213 -9.73 -15.05 4.86
N LEU A 214 -10.88 -14.69 4.30
CA LEU A 214 -10.96 -13.98 3.02
C LEU A 214 -10.29 -12.61 3.11
N LEU A 215 -10.64 -11.80 4.11
CA LEU A 215 -10.04 -10.48 4.33
C LEU A 215 -8.54 -10.58 4.59
N GLY A 216 -8.11 -11.55 5.39
CA GLY A 216 -6.70 -11.81 5.67
C GLY A 216 -5.90 -12.14 4.40
N ILE A 217 -6.42 -12.99 3.51
CA ILE A 217 -5.77 -13.34 2.24
C ILE A 217 -5.71 -12.12 1.30
N LEU A 218 -6.80 -11.37 1.17
CA LEU A 218 -6.84 -10.18 0.32
C LEU A 218 -5.82 -9.13 0.81
N ALA A 219 -5.77 -8.88 2.11
CA ALA A 219 -4.82 -7.96 2.71
C ALA A 219 -3.37 -8.44 2.55
N LEU A 220 -3.10 -9.76 2.70
CA LEU A 220 -1.78 -10.34 2.46
C LEU A 220 -1.31 -10.10 1.03
N LEU A 221 -2.14 -10.40 0.04
CA LEU A 221 -1.82 -10.20 -1.38
C LEU A 221 -1.59 -8.72 -1.70
N ALA A 222 -2.47 -7.83 -1.22
CA ALA A 222 -2.34 -6.39 -1.41
C ALA A 222 -1.09 -5.83 -0.71
N GLY A 223 -0.76 -6.33 0.48
CA GLY A 223 0.46 -5.99 1.22
C GLY A 223 1.72 -6.41 0.47
N MET A 224 1.78 -7.63 -0.04
CA MET A 224 2.91 -8.11 -0.86
C MET A 224 3.10 -7.27 -2.13
N ILE A 225 2.00 -6.93 -2.82
CA ILE A 225 2.03 -6.03 -3.98
C ILE A 225 2.59 -4.66 -3.58
N SER A 226 2.15 -4.10 -2.45
CA SER A 226 2.65 -2.80 -1.95
C SER A 226 4.15 -2.84 -1.66
N PHE A 227 4.66 -3.92 -1.06
CA PHE A 227 6.11 -4.09 -0.86
C PHE A 227 6.87 -4.22 -2.19
N ALA A 228 6.36 -5.01 -3.14
CA ALA A 228 6.97 -5.11 -4.47
C ALA A 228 7.05 -3.74 -5.16
N LEU A 229 5.98 -2.95 -5.07
CA LEU A 229 5.95 -1.58 -5.59
C LEU A 229 6.94 -0.65 -4.85
N TYR A 230 7.07 -0.78 -3.54
CA TYR A 230 8.09 -0.02 -2.78
C TYR A 230 9.51 -0.34 -3.25
N PHE A 231 9.85 -1.62 -3.45
CA PHE A 231 11.18 -1.99 -3.95
C PHE A 231 11.44 -1.51 -5.39
N ALA A 232 10.41 -1.50 -6.24
CA ALA A 232 10.48 -0.96 -7.59
C ALA A 232 10.52 0.59 -7.63
N LEU A 233 9.92 1.26 -6.65
CA LEU A 233 9.70 2.69 -6.58
C LEU A 233 10.16 3.27 -5.23
N ARG A 234 11.43 3.05 -4.87
CA ARG A 234 12.01 3.38 -3.54
C ARG A 234 11.79 4.80 -3.05
N SER A 235 11.55 5.75 -3.95
CA SER A 235 11.22 7.14 -3.60
C SER A 235 9.81 7.31 -3.01
N GLN A 236 8.94 6.30 -3.16
CA GLN A 236 7.53 6.36 -2.76
C GLN A 236 7.32 5.58 -1.44
N GLN A 237 7.62 6.24 -0.31
CA GLN A 237 7.55 5.62 1.03
C GLN A 237 6.13 5.23 1.45
N GLU A 238 5.10 5.79 0.81
CA GLU A 238 3.69 5.48 1.06
C GLU A 238 3.37 4.02 0.81
N TYR A 239 4.02 3.38 -0.18
CA TYR A 239 3.87 1.94 -0.43
C TYR A 239 4.41 1.09 0.70
N LEU A 240 5.47 1.54 1.40
CA LEU A 240 5.98 0.86 2.59
C LEU A 240 4.98 0.96 3.74
N ALA A 241 4.46 2.15 4.03
CA ALA A 241 3.53 2.37 5.14
C ALA A 241 2.23 1.56 4.96
N ILE A 242 1.62 1.61 3.77
CA ILE A 242 0.40 0.85 3.51
C ILE A 242 0.67 -0.66 3.41
N GLY A 243 1.85 -1.07 2.94
CA GLY A 243 2.28 -2.47 2.95
C GLY A 243 2.38 -3.02 4.37
N ILE A 244 2.97 -2.28 5.31
CA ILE A 244 3.02 -2.63 6.74
C ILE A 244 1.60 -2.74 7.31
N TYR A 245 0.72 -1.76 7.02
CA TYR A 245 -0.68 -1.79 7.43
C TYR A 245 -1.38 -3.08 6.97
N LEU A 246 -1.35 -3.39 5.68
CA LEU A 246 -2.05 -4.53 5.09
C LEU A 246 -1.50 -5.88 5.59
N LEU A 247 -0.18 -6.02 5.75
CA LEU A 247 0.41 -7.23 6.32
C LEU A 247 0.06 -7.39 7.81
N ALA A 248 0.10 -6.31 8.59
CA ALA A 248 -0.32 -6.34 9.98
C ALA A 248 -1.81 -6.70 10.08
N TYR A 249 -2.67 -6.15 9.22
CA TYR A 249 -4.09 -6.49 9.15
C TYR A 249 -4.31 -7.98 8.79
N SER A 250 -3.54 -8.52 7.84
CA SER A 250 -3.58 -9.96 7.52
C SER A 250 -3.21 -10.83 8.75
N VAL A 251 -2.17 -10.43 9.51
CA VAL A 251 -1.79 -11.12 10.74
C VAL A 251 -2.90 -11.03 11.78
N MET A 252 -3.52 -9.87 11.95
CA MET A 252 -4.66 -9.68 12.86
C MET A 252 -5.83 -10.60 12.49
N MET A 253 -6.18 -10.71 11.19
CA MET A 253 -7.22 -11.64 10.73
C MET A 253 -6.87 -13.10 11.02
N ALA A 254 -5.61 -13.50 10.84
CA ALA A 254 -5.16 -14.84 11.17
C ALA A 254 -5.21 -15.13 12.68
N LEU A 255 -4.86 -14.16 13.53
CA LEU A 255 -4.97 -14.27 14.97
C LEU A 255 -6.43 -14.38 15.42
N GLN A 256 -7.32 -13.60 14.83
CA GLN A 256 -8.76 -13.67 15.12
C GLN A 256 -9.36 -14.99 14.65
N LEU A 257 -8.98 -15.48 13.47
CA LEU A 257 -9.37 -16.81 13.01
C LEU A 257 -8.90 -17.90 13.98
N TRP A 258 -7.67 -17.77 14.49
CA TRP A 258 -7.16 -18.68 15.52
C TRP A 258 -8.00 -18.63 16.81
N LEU A 259 -8.42 -17.42 17.25
CA LEU A 259 -9.28 -17.26 18.43
C LEU A 259 -10.68 -17.86 18.22
N TYR A 260 -11.20 -17.87 16.98
CA TYR A 260 -12.49 -18.51 16.64
C TYR A 260 -12.42 -20.04 16.59
N ILE A 261 -11.33 -20.60 16.04
CA ILE A 261 -11.20 -22.06 15.83
C ILE A 261 -10.55 -22.74 17.03
N GLY A 262 -9.63 -22.05 17.70
CA GLY A 262 -8.81 -22.56 18.79
C GLY A 262 -9.31 -22.19 20.17
N SER A 263 -8.58 -22.62 21.20
CA SER A 263 -8.75 -22.14 22.57
C SER A 263 -8.05 -20.78 22.73
N PHE A 264 -8.68 -19.88 23.47
CA PHE A 264 -8.08 -18.60 23.85
C PHE A 264 -6.72 -18.80 24.50
N SER A 265 -5.72 -18.10 24.00
CA SER A 265 -4.37 -18.06 24.57
C SER A 265 -4.00 -16.63 24.89
N PHE A 266 -3.62 -16.33 26.13
CA PHE A 266 -3.23 -14.98 26.54
C PHE A 266 -2.11 -14.38 25.68
N PRO A 267 -1.03 -15.11 25.29
CA PRO A 267 -0.01 -14.59 24.38
C PRO A 267 -0.57 -14.20 23.01
N VAL A 268 -1.50 -14.98 22.46
CA VAL A 268 -2.15 -14.67 21.17
C VAL A 268 -2.98 -13.39 21.28
N HIS A 269 -3.71 -13.23 22.36
CA HIS A 269 -4.48 -12.03 22.63
C HIS A 269 -3.60 -10.77 22.79
N VAL A 270 -2.48 -10.88 23.51
CA VAL A 270 -1.49 -9.79 23.60
C VAL A 270 -0.96 -9.43 22.21
N LEU A 271 -0.62 -10.44 21.41
CA LEU A 271 -0.10 -10.24 20.06
C LEU A 271 -1.12 -9.51 19.16
N ASP A 272 -2.41 -9.86 19.25
CA ASP A 272 -3.49 -9.20 18.50
C ASP A 272 -3.52 -7.68 18.75
N PHE A 273 -3.39 -7.27 20.02
CA PHE A 273 -3.33 -5.85 20.37
C PHE A 273 -2.03 -5.15 20.00
N VAL A 274 -0.89 -5.85 20.04
CA VAL A 274 0.38 -5.30 19.51
C VAL A 274 0.25 -5.03 18.01
N VAL A 275 -0.36 -5.95 17.28
CA VAL A 275 -0.63 -5.78 15.84
C VAL A 275 -1.58 -4.62 15.58
N LEU A 276 -2.60 -4.42 16.41
CA LEU A 276 -3.49 -3.26 16.33
C LEU A 276 -2.74 -1.94 16.53
N GLY A 277 -1.75 -1.91 17.42
CA GLY A 277 -0.84 -0.76 17.57
C GLY A 277 -0.05 -0.47 16.30
N VAL A 278 0.52 -1.50 15.68
CA VAL A 278 1.24 -1.38 14.40
C VAL A 278 0.33 -0.87 13.29
N LEU A 279 -0.89 -1.39 13.17
CA LEU A 279 -1.91 -0.94 12.21
C LEU A 279 -2.19 0.56 12.36
N THR A 280 -2.37 1.00 13.60
CA THR A 280 -2.69 2.40 13.89
C THR A 280 -1.57 3.34 13.47
N ILE A 281 -0.31 3.03 13.81
CA ILE A 281 0.87 3.80 13.42
C ILE A 281 1.01 3.81 11.89
N ALA A 282 0.90 2.64 11.25
CA ALA A 282 1.07 2.52 9.81
C ALA A 282 0.02 3.31 9.03
N LEU A 283 -1.23 3.37 9.52
CA LEU A 283 -2.30 4.16 8.90
C LEU A 283 -2.05 5.67 9.04
N ILE A 284 -1.63 6.14 10.21
CA ILE A 284 -1.29 7.55 10.44
C ILE A 284 -0.13 7.95 9.53
N GLU A 285 0.94 7.16 9.48
CA GLU A 285 2.10 7.42 8.63
C GLU A 285 1.75 7.37 7.14
N PHE A 286 0.89 6.45 6.72
CA PHE A 286 0.41 6.39 5.34
C PHE A 286 -0.32 7.69 4.95
N VAL A 287 -1.27 8.16 5.76
CA VAL A 287 -2.00 9.41 5.49
C VAL A 287 -1.06 10.62 5.51
N ARG A 288 -0.10 10.65 6.45
CA ARG A 288 0.92 11.70 6.53
C ARG A 288 1.73 11.79 5.24
N LEU A 289 2.22 10.65 4.74
CA LEU A 289 3.03 10.56 3.52
C LEU A 289 2.22 10.97 2.28
N VAL A 290 1.00 10.48 2.12
CA VAL A 290 0.10 10.87 1.01
C VAL A 290 -0.18 12.37 0.99
N LEU A 291 -0.28 13.00 2.16
CA LEU A 291 -0.48 14.44 2.30
C LEU A 291 0.82 15.25 2.28
N HIS A 292 1.98 14.60 2.18
CA HIS A 292 3.31 15.22 2.27
C HIS A 292 3.49 16.09 3.52
N LEU A 293 2.87 15.68 4.65
CA LEU A 293 2.96 16.43 5.90
C LEU A 293 4.31 16.18 6.59
N PRO A 294 4.92 17.22 7.20
CA PRO A 294 6.11 17.02 8.02
C PRO A 294 5.78 16.22 9.28
N ARG A 295 6.77 15.51 9.81
CA ARG A 295 6.65 14.74 11.05
C ARG A 295 6.63 15.68 12.25
N THR A 296 5.45 16.07 12.69
CA THR A 296 5.24 17.01 13.79
C THR A 296 5.11 16.31 15.14
N ARG A 297 5.41 17.00 16.24
CA ARG A 297 5.31 16.45 17.61
C ARG A 297 3.89 15.98 17.96
N TRP A 298 2.86 16.65 17.45
CA TRP A 298 1.47 16.27 17.72
C TRP A 298 1.07 14.98 16.99
N LEU A 299 1.55 14.74 15.75
CA LEU A 299 1.33 13.47 15.05
C LEU A 299 2.01 12.31 15.78
N LEU A 300 3.26 12.51 16.22
CA LEU A 300 3.96 11.52 17.03
C LEU A 300 3.23 11.24 18.35
N ALA A 301 2.72 12.29 19.01
CA ALA A 301 1.90 12.11 20.22
C ALA A 301 0.64 11.32 19.94
N LEU A 302 -0.04 11.55 18.80
CA LEU A 302 -1.22 10.80 18.40
C LEU A 302 -0.88 9.30 18.17
N GLU A 303 0.22 9.00 17.47
CA GLU A 303 0.71 7.62 17.26
C GLU A 303 0.96 6.92 18.61
N VAL A 304 1.69 7.55 19.51
CA VAL A 304 2.01 7.00 20.83
C VAL A 304 0.75 6.75 21.65
N VAL A 305 -0.13 7.76 21.75
CA VAL A 305 -1.35 7.65 22.57
C VAL A 305 -2.31 6.60 22.00
N CYS A 306 -2.48 6.53 20.67
CA CYS A 306 -3.29 5.49 20.05
C CYS A 306 -2.69 4.09 20.24
N SER A 307 -1.36 3.97 20.27
CA SER A 307 -0.68 2.69 20.47
C SER A 307 -0.78 2.16 21.90
N LEU A 308 -1.08 3.01 22.89
CA LEU A 308 -1.22 2.57 24.29
C LEU A 308 -2.38 1.58 24.50
N VAL A 309 -3.32 1.46 23.56
CA VAL A 309 -4.42 0.49 23.61
C VAL A 309 -3.90 -0.95 23.71
N PHE A 310 -2.74 -1.26 23.13
CA PHE A 310 -2.15 -2.60 23.20
C PHE A 310 -1.74 -3.02 24.62
N LEU A 311 -1.51 -2.05 25.51
CA LEU A 311 -1.23 -2.34 26.93
C LEU A 311 -2.51 -2.48 27.75
N ALA A 312 -3.54 -1.70 27.43
CA ALA A 312 -4.75 -1.63 28.24
C ALA A 312 -5.55 -2.94 28.22
N THR A 313 -5.78 -3.52 27.05
CA THR A 313 -6.64 -4.71 26.95
C THR A 313 -6.03 -5.96 27.58
N PRO A 314 -4.72 -6.28 27.46
CA PRO A 314 -4.10 -7.33 28.24
C PRO A 314 -4.20 -7.10 29.76
N LEU A 315 -4.03 -5.87 30.24
CA LEU A 315 -4.20 -5.54 31.67
C LEU A 315 -5.66 -5.73 32.13
N ASN A 316 -6.62 -5.42 31.27
CA ASN A 316 -8.03 -5.70 31.53
C ASN A 316 -8.30 -7.21 31.58
N THR A 317 -7.76 -7.99 30.65
CA THR A 317 -7.89 -9.45 30.63
C THR A 317 -7.29 -10.11 31.90
N LEU A 318 -6.22 -9.52 32.42
CA LEU A 318 -5.64 -9.93 33.74
C LEU A 318 -6.43 -9.42 34.94
N GLY A 319 -7.50 -8.64 34.73
CA GLY A 319 -8.30 -8.05 35.80
C GLY A 319 -7.62 -6.91 36.56
N ILE A 320 -6.52 -6.37 36.04
CA ILE A 320 -5.78 -5.26 36.67
C ILE A 320 -6.54 -3.94 36.49
N ILE A 321 -7.16 -3.73 35.32
CA ILE A 321 -8.00 -2.56 35.05
C ILE A 321 -9.44 -2.97 34.74
N SER A 322 -10.39 -2.09 35.04
CA SER A 322 -11.81 -2.32 34.76
C SER A 322 -12.14 -2.19 33.27
N ASN A 323 -13.26 -2.78 32.84
CA ASN A 323 -13.78 -2.64 31.47
C ASN A 323 -14.02 -1.18 31.10
N THR A 324 -14.51 -0.35 32.04
CA THR A 324 -14.71 1.07 31.84
C THR A 324 -13.40 1.78 31.54
N LEU A 325 -12.35 1.52 32.32
CA LEU A 325 -11.03 2.10 32.09
C LEU A 325 -10.43 1.61 30.79
N ASN A 326 -10.57 0.32 30.46
CA ASN A 326 -10.15 -0.22 29.16
C ASN A 326 -10.84 0.51 28.01
N SER A 327 -12.14 0.77 28.09
CA SER A 327 -12.89 1.51 27.05
C SER A 327 -12.34 2.93 26.85
N VAL A 328 -11.83 3.59 27.90
CA VAL A 328 -11.21 4.93 27.81
C VAL A 328 -9.95 4.88 26.93
N PHE A 329 -9.18 3.80 26.94
CA PHE A 329 -7.99 3.66 26.10
C PHE A 329 -8.29 3.51 24.61
N PHE A 330 -9.54 3.20 24.23
CA PHE A 330 -9.97 3.21 22.81
C PHE A 330 -10.35 4.60 22.31
N VAL A 331 -10.60 5.58 23.19
CA VAL A 331 -10.99 6.95 22.80
C VAL A 331 -9.97 7.59 21.85
N PRO A 332 -8.65 7.50 22.05
CA PRO A 332 -7.67 8.05 21.11
C PRO A 332 -7.80 7.50 19.69
N ILE A 333 -8.11 6.20 19.54
CA ILE A 333 -8.34 5.59 18.22
C ILE A 333 -9.56 6.24 17.55
N LEU A 334 -10.64 6.48 18.30
CA LEU A 334 -11.82 7.17 17.78
C LEU A 334 -11.50 8.62 17.39
N VAL A 335 -10.72 9.33 18.20
CA VAL A 335 -10.22 10.68 17.86
C VAL A 335 -9.41 10.65 16.57
N MET A 336 -8.52 9.67 16.40
CA MET A 336 -7.76 9.47 15.16
C MET A 336 -8.70 9.29 13.96
N LYS A 337 -9.79 8.52 14.10
CA LYS A 337 -10.80 8.30 13.04
C LYS A 337 -11.59 9.57 12.67
N ILE A 338 -11.50 10.65 13.44
CA ILE A 338 -11.98 11.99 13.08
C ILE A 338 -10.83 12.81 12.45
N VAL A 339 -9.67 12.76 13.07
CA VAL A 339 -8.50 13.58 12.65
C VAL A 339 -8.08 13.22 11.22
N LEU A 340 -7.97 11.93 10.88
CA LEU A 340 -7.53 11.51 9.54
C LEU A 340 -8.49 11.98 8.42
N PRO A 341 -9.83 11.82 8.49
CA PRO A 341 -10.73 12.41 7.52
C PRO A 341 -10.60 13.94 7.39
N VAL A 342 -10.45 14.66 8.51
CA VAL A 342 -10.28 16.12 8.51
C VAL A 342 -8.99 16.52 7.79
N LEU A 343 -7.88 15.83 8.03
CA LEU A 343 -6.62 16.05 7.33
C LEU A 343 -6.75 15.77 5.82
N LEU A 344 -7.40 14.67 5.45
CA LEU A 344 -7.64 14.33 4.04
C LEU A 344 -8.57 15.33 3.35
N LEU A 345 -9.63 15.78 4.03
CA LEU A 345 -10.52 16.82 3.51
C LEU A 345 -9.75 18.11 3.26
N ARG A 346 -8.93 18.54 4.23
CA ARG A 346 -8.05 19.71 4.08
C ARG A 346 -7.09 19.53 2.91
N GLY A 347 -6.42 18.38 2.80
CA GLY A 347 -5.55 18.08 1.67
C GLY A 347 -6.29 18.12 0.33
N ARG A 348 -7.51 17.59 0.28
CA ARG A 348 -8.36 17.66 -0.92
C ARG A 348 -8.71 19.10 -1.32
N LEU A 349 -9.04 19.95 -0.35
CA LEU A 349 -9.33 21.38 -0.57
C LEU A 349 -8.09 22.14 -1.05
N GLN A 350 -6.89 21.69 -0.66
CA GLN A 350 -5.60 22.23 -1.13
C GLN A 350 -5.16 21.67 -2.51
N GLY A 351 -6.01 20.88 -3.18
CA GLY A 351 -5.75 20.35 -4.52
C GLY A 351 -5.14 18.94 -4.57
N ASN A 352 -4.89 18.28 -3.43
CA ASN A 352 -4.41 16.90 -3.42
C ASN A 352 -5.51 15.93 -3.85
N ARG A 353 -5.38 15.40 -5.08
CA ARG A 353 -6.36 14.48 -5.66
C ARG A 353 -6.37 13.12 -4.96
N GLU A 354 -5.23 12.68 -4.44
CA GLU A 354 -5.09 11.40 -3.74
C GLU A 354 -5.84 11.40 -2.41
N ALA A 355 -5.80 12.51 -1.68
CA ALA A 355 -6.60 12.70 -0.48
C ALA A 355 -8.11 12.55 -0.73
N GLY A 356 -8.58 13.02 -1.89
CA GLY A 356 -9.98 12.89 -2.28
C GLY A 356 -10.41 11.46 -2.62
N LEU A 357 -9.49 10.60 -3.03
CA LEU A 357 -9.77 9.18 -3.28
C LEU A 357 -9.84 8.36 -1.99
N LEU A 358 -8.98 8.69 -1.01
CA LEU A 358 -8.91 7.98 0.27
C LEU A 358 -9.98 8.41 1.27
N LEU A 359 -10.44 9.67 1.19
CA LEU A 359 -11.39 10.24 2.14
C LEU A 359 -12.65 9.39 2.35
N PRO A 360 -13.38 8.93 1.31
CA PRO A 360 -14.58 8.12 1.51
C PRO A 360 -14.29 6.80 2.25
N ALA A 361 -13.17 6.15 1.93
CA ALA A 361 -12.79 4.89 2.55
C ALA A 361 -12.53 5.05 4.06
N ILE A 362 -11.73 6.05 4.44
CA ILE A 362 -11.41 6.31 5.84
C ILE A 362 -12.64 6.78 6.62
N VAL A 363 -13.55 7.52 6.00
CA VAL A 363 -14.83 7.90 6.63
C VAL A 363 -15.70 6.67 6.87
N ILE A 364 -15.87 5.79 5.88
CA ILE A 364 -16.71 4.58 6.00
C ILE A 364 -16.14 3.64 7.06
N GLY A 365 -14.83 3.35 7.02
CA GLY A 365 -14.17 2.56 8.06
C GLY A 365 -14.30 3.19 9.45
N GLY A 366 -14.10 4.51 9.56
CA GLY A 366 -14.30 5.22 10.82
C GLY A 366 -15.73 5.14 11.36
N LEU A 367 -16.74 5.28 10.51
CA LEU A 367 -18.15 5.14 10.91
C LEU A 367 -18.47 3.72 11.39
N ALA A 368 -17.91 2.69 10.76
CA ALA A 368 -18.07 1.31 11.19
C ALA A 368 -17.46 1.07 12.59
N ASP A 369 -16.27 1.63 12.85
CA ASP A 369 -15.63 1.58 14.16
C ASP A 369 -16.43 2.34 15.24
N TYR A 370 -16.97 3.53 14.91
CA TYR A 370 -17.86 4.26 15.83
C TYR A 370 -19.12 3.48 16.15
N TRP A 371 -19.73 2.83 15.15
CA TRP A 371 -20.89 1.99 15.34
C TRP A 371 -20.60 0.85 16.32
N TYR A 372 -19.51 0.14 16.11
CA TYR A 372 -19.05 -0.93 17.00
C TYR A 372 -18.79 -0.42 18.42
N PHE A 373 -18.11 0.72 18.56
CA PHE A 373 -17.82 1.33 19.86
C PHE A 373 -19.11 1.76 20.60
N LEU A 374 -20.02 2.46 19.92
CA LEU A 374 -21.28 2.92 20.52
C LEU A 374 -22.13 1.74 21.01
N ARG A 375 -22.17 0.66 20.24
CA ARG A 375 -22.84 -0.58 20.63
C ARG A 375 -22.23 -1.18 21.87
N ASN A 376 -20.90 -1.31 21.91
CA ASN A 376 -20.20 -1.84 23.10
C ASN A 376 -20.37 -0.93 24.30
N LEU A 377 -20.33 0.39 24.12
CA LEU A 377 -20.60 1.35 25.18
C LEU A 377 -22.02 1.20 25.71
N ALA A 378 -23.04 1.08 24.85
CA ALA A 378 -24.43 0.85 25.25
C ALA A 378 -24.58 -0.48 26.02
N TYR A 379 -23.89 -1.54 25.57
CA TYR A 379 -23.87 -2.84 26.23
C TYR A 379 -23.25 -2.74 27.63
N TYR A 380 -22.04 -2.17 27.77
CA TYR A 380 -21.34 -2.05 29.05
C TYR A 380 -21.96 -1.02 30.00
N ALA A 381 -22.65 -0.02 29.46
CA ALA A 381 -23.41 0.97 30.25
C ALA A 381 -24.82 0.50 30.61
N HIS A 382 -25.19 -0.76 30.29
CA HIS A 382 -26.52 -1.35 30.51
C HIS A 382 -27.67 -0.55 29.87
N LEU A 383 -27.40 0.16 28.78
CA LEU A 383 -28.41 0.89 28.01
C LEU A 383 -29.11 -0.05 27.02
N ASN A 384 -29.68 -1.14 27.53
CA ASN A 384 -30.27 -2.22 26.73
C ASN A 384 -31.36 -1.74 25.75
N ALA A 385 -32.06 -0.66 26.09
CA ALA A 385 -33.03 -0.03 25.20
C ALA A 385 -32.43 0.53 23.90
N LEU A 386 -31.12 0.82 23.88
CA LEU A 386 -30.42 1.33 22.70
C LEU A 386 -29.86 0.21 21.80
N LEU A 387 -29.64 -0.99 22.33
CA LEU A 387 -29.03 -2.10 21.59
C LEU A 387 -29.79 -2.49 20.30
N PRO A 388 -31.13 -2.47 20.25
CA PRO A 388 -31.85 -2.75 19.00
C PRO A 388 -31.56 -1.76 17.88
N TYR A 389 -31.17 -0.52 18.22
CA TYR A 389 -30.81 0.52 17.24
C TYR A 389 -29.39 0.38 16.70
N PHE A 390 -28.57 -0.45 17.37
CA PHE A 390 -27.19 -0.74 17.00
C PHE A 390 -27.00 -2.25 16.77
N PRO A 391 -27.62 -2.85 15.74
CA PRO A 391 -27.44 -4.27 15.48
C PRO A 391 -25.96 -4.61 15.25
N PHE A 392 -25.54 -5.77 15.73
CA PHE A 392 -24.16 -6.24 15.59
C PHE A 392 -23.86 -6.67 14.15
N ALA A 393 -24.82 -7.31 13.52
CA ALA A 393 -24.69 -7.90 12.22
C ALA A 393 -25.98 -7.78 11.39
N VAL A 394 -25.82 -7.86 10.10
CA VAL A 394 -26.93 -8.04 9.14
C VAL A 394 -27.00 -9.51 8.77
N SER A 395 -28.20 -10.06 8.80
CA SER A 395 -28.47 -11.41 8.32
C SER A 395 -28.64 -11.42 6.80
N LEU A 396 -27.77 -12.10 6.08
CA LEU A 396 -27.89 -12.39 4.65
C LEU A 396 -28.20 -13.90 4.48
N GLY A 397 -29.47 -14.24 4.50
CA GLY A 397 -29.87 -15.65 4.59
C GLY A 397 -29.43 -16.26 5.91
N SER A 398 -28.65 -17.32 5.86
CA SER A 398 -28.04 -17.97 7.03
C SER A 398 -26.79 -17.27 7.55
N TYR A 399 -26.23 -16.30 6.80
CA TYR A 399 -24.99 -15.61 7.18
C TYR A 399 -25.27 -14.37 8.01
N GLN A 400 -24.50 -14.20 9.10
CA GLN A 400 -24.47 -12.97 9.87
C GLN A 400 -23.16 -12.22 9.59
N ILE A 401 -23.25 -11.09 8.90
CA ILE A 401 -22.10 -10.26 8.58
C ILE A 401 -22.10 -9.04 9.49
N SER A 402 -21.11 -8.89 10.33
CA SER A 402 -20.99 -7.74 11.22
C SER A 402 -20.73 -6.45 10.46
N PHE A 403 -21.36 -5.34 10.89
CA PHE A 403 -21.25 -4.04 10.24
C PHE A 403 -19.80 -3.55 10.14
N TYR A 404 -18.99 -3.77 11.17
CA TYR A 404 -17.61 -3.34 11.17
C TYR A 404 -16.78 -4.11 10.11
N ARG A 405 -17.08 -5.40 9.86
CA ARG A 405 -16.43 -6.20 8.80
C ARG A 405 -16.76 -5.70 7.40
N VAL A 406 -17.99 -5.24 7.20
CA VAL A 406 -18.37 -4.59 5.94
C VAL A 406 -17.59 -3.29 5.75
N GLY A 407 -17.41 -2.52 6.82
CA GLY A 407 -16.58 -1.31 6.81
C GLY A 407 -15.12 -1.60 6.47
N ASP A 408 -14.52 -2.61 7.11
CA ASP A 408 -13.17 -3.07 6.84
C ASP A 408 -12.99 -3.50 5.37
N PHE A 409 -13.91 -4.32 4.86
CA PHE A 409 -13.88 -4.77 3.46
C PHE A 409 -13.94 -3.60 2.47
N ILE A 410 -14.85 -2.64 2.70
CA ILE A 410 -14.96 -1.45 1.86
C ILE A 410 -13.66 -0.62 1.92
N PHE A 411 -13.08 -0.49 3.11
CA PHE A 411 -11.84 0.22 3.31
C PHE A 411 -10.67 -0.45 2.58
N ASP A 412 -10.50 -1.77 2.72
CA ASP A 412 -9.45 -2.52 2.04
C ASP A 412 -9.57 -2.49 0.52
N MET A 413 -10.81 -2.62 0.00
CA MET A 413 -11.07 -2.49 -1.43
C MET A 413 -10.76 -1.09 -1.95
N ALA A 414 -11.08 -0.06 -1.20
CA ALA A 414 -10.76 1.32 -1.59
C ALA A 414 -9.25 1.59 -1.57
N ILE A 415 -8.52 1.02 -0.61
CA ILE A 415 -7.04 1.06 -0.60
C ILE A 415 -6.48 0.35 -1.83
N LEU A 416 -6.97 -0.83 -2.18
CA LEU A 416 -6.53 -1.56 -3.37
C LEU A 416 -6.78 -0.75 -4.64
N VAL A 417 -7.97 -0.16 -4.79
CA VAL A 417 -8.30 0.73 -5.91
C VAL A 417 -7.38 1.94 -5.95
N PHE A 418 -7.09 2.54 -4.80
CA PHE A 418 -6.15 3.65 -4.68
C PHE A 418 -4.74 3.26 -5.15
N LEU A 419 -4.22 2.12 -4.69
CA LEU A 419 -2.90 1.61 -5.08
C LEU A 419 -2.80 1.40 -6.60
N VAL A 420 -3.81 0.74 -7.18
CA VAL A 420 -3.87 0.49 -8.63
C VAL A 420 -3.92 1.82 -9.42
N GLN A 421 -4.79 2.75 -9.04
CA GLN A 421 -4.92 4.04 -9.73
C GLN A 421 -3.65 4.87 -9.63
N ARG A 422 -3.01 4.90 -8.46
CA ARG A 422 -1.74 5.61 -8.25
C ARG A 422 -0.63 5.01 -9.10
N THR A 423 -0.47 3.68 -9.08
CA THR A 423 0.56 2.97 -9.86
C THR A 423 0.38 3.20 -11.35
N VAL A 424 -0.85 3.08 -11.86
CA VAL A 424 -1.16 3.34 -13.27
C VAL A 424 -0.86 4.79 -13.66
N ARG A 425 -1.15 5.76 -12.78
CA ARG A 425 -0.83 7.17 -13.03
C ARG A 425 0.67 7.39 -13.11
N ILE A 426 1.44 6.93 -12.13
CA ILE A 426 2.90 7.07 -12.13
C ILE A 426 3.51 6.42 -13.37
N ALA A 427 3.02 5.23 -13.76
CA ALA A 427 3.48 4.55 -14.97
C ALA A 427 3.17 5.37 -16.24
N ARG A 428 1.96 5.96 -16.34
CA ARG A 428 1.58 6.81 -17.48
C ARG A 428 2.41 8.08 -17.56
N GLU A 429 2.66 8.75 -16.44
CA GLU A 429 3.48 9.96 -16.39
C GLU A 429 4.92 9.66 -16.82
N ARG A 430 5.52 8.56 -16.37
CA ARG A 430 6.85 8.11 -16.81
C ARG A 430 6.89 7.78 -18.30
N ASN A 431 5.91 7.01 -18.79
CA ASN A 431 5.85 6.63 -20.20
C ASN A 431 5.65 7.86 -21.10
N ARG A 432 4.86 8.85 -20.64
CA ARG A 432 4.67 10.09 -21.37
C ARG A 432 5.94 10.91 -21.43
N ALA A 433 6.64 11.08 -20.32
CA ALA A 433 7.91 11.79 -20.29
C ALA A 433 8.96 11.10 -21.18
N ALA A 434 9.04 9.76 -21.15
CA ALA A 434 9.93 9.00 -22.03
C ALA A 434 9.58 9.17 -23.52
N ALA A 435 8.29 9.15 -23.88
CA ALA A 435 7.84 9.36 -25.24
C ALA A 435 8.12 10.79 -25.76
N GLU A 436 7.97 11.81 -24.89
CA GLU A 436 8.29 13.20 -25.22
C GLU A 436 9.80 13.38 -25.50
N LEU A 437 10.66 12.73 -24.69
CA LEU A 437 12.12 12.73 -24.90
C LEU A 437 12.50 12.00 -26.19
N GLU A 438 11.92 10.85 -26.48
CA GLU A 438 12.21 10.10 -27.72
C GLU A 438 11.75 10.85 -28.96
N ALA A 439 10.62 11.56 -28.90
CA ALA A 439 10.18 12.43 -29.97
C ALA A 439 11.16 13.60 -30.22
N ALA A 440 11.67 14.21 -29.14
CA ALA A 440 12.68 15.27 -29.22
C ALA A 440 13.99 14.75 -29.84
N ARG A 441 14.45 13.54 -29.41
CA ARG A 441 15.62 12.86 -29.99
C ARG A 441 15.47 12.63 -31.51
N THR A 442 14.34 12.07 -31.92
CA THR A 442 14.06 11.83 -33.36
C THR A 442 14.08 13.12 -34.15
N THR A 443 13.48 14.19 -33.61
CA THR A 443 13.48 15.51 -34.24
C THR A 443 14.90 16.06 -34.37
N GLN A 444 15.71 16.00 -33.33
CA GLN A 444 17.11 16.44 -33.34
C GLN A 444 17.94 15.66 -34.37
N GLN A 445 17.81 14.34 -34.42
CA GLN A 445 18.50 13.49 -35.41
C GLN A 445 18.15 13.87 -36.85
N LEU A 446 16.86 14.17 -37.13
CA LEU A 446 16.45 14.63 -38.45
C LEU A 446 17.05 15.99 -38.84
N LEU A 447 17.29 16.87 -37.86
CA LEU A 447 17.92 18.16 -38.07
C LEU A 447 19.44 18.02 -38.35
N LEU A 448 20.11 17.10 -37.65
CA LEU A 448 21.57 16.85 -37.76
C LEU A 448 21.93 15.97 -38.99
N SER A 449 21.01 15.16 -39.51
CA SER A 449 21.31 14.13 -40.52
C SER A 449 21.50 14.67 -41.98
N ARG A 450 21.57 15.98 -42.22
CA ARG A 450 21.70 16.54 -43.57
C ARG A 450 23.14 16.67 -44.08
N CYS A 451 24.11 16.00 -43.51
CA CYS A 451 25.48 15.92 -44.04
C CYS A 451 25.56 14.90 -45.19
N SER A 452 25.05 15.19 -46.37
CA SER A 452 25.11 14.18 -47.46
C SER A 452 25.01 14.74 -48.89
N GLN A 453 25.59 15.87 -49.15
CA GLN A 453 25.88 16.16 -50.57
C GLN A 453 27.37 15.94 -50.84
N PRO A 454 27.75 15.06 -51.80
CA PRO A 454 29.13 14.89 -52.15
C PRO A 454 29.67 16.22 -52.66
N THR A 455 30.66 16.77 -51.95
CA THR A 455 31.33 17.99 -52.35
C THR A 455 32.51 17.59 -53.23
N PRO A 456 32.53 17.96 -54.53
CA PRO A 456 33.64 17.62 -55.42
C PRO A 456 34.97 18.12 -54.81
N GLY A 457 36.00 17.26 -54.77
CA GLY A 457 37.30 17.59 -54.23
C GLY A 457 37.47 17.43 -52.72
N PHE A 458 36.40 17.03 -52.02
CA PHE A 458 36.44 16.80 -50.57
C PHE A 458 35.77 15.49 -50.17
N HIS A 459 36.36 14.79 -49.19
CA HIS A 459 35.73 13.69 -48.49
C HIS A 459 35.35 14.15 -47.08
N VAL A 460 34.09 14.08 -46.73
CA VAL A 460 33.51 14.51 -45.45
C VAL A 460 33.00 13.29 -44.68
N GLU A 461 33.45 13.12 -43.46
CA GLU A 461 32.93 12.10 -42.51
C GLU A 461 32.53 12.80 -41.22
N ALA A 462 31.27 12.62 -40.79
CA ALA A 462 30.75 13.16 -39.53
C ALA A 462 30.20 12.04 -38.65
N ILE A 463 30.59 12.00 -37.42
CA ILE A 463 30.10 11.05 -36.42
C ILE A 463 29.61 11.83 -35.20
N TYR A 464 28.41 11.48 -34.75
CA TYR A 464 27.78 12.05 -33.58
C TYR A 464 27.23 10.96 -32.67
N HIS A 465 27.68 10.94 -31.43
CA HIS A 465 27.21 10.05 -30.37
C HIS A 465 26.73 10.88 -29.18
N PRO A 466 25.42 11.07 -29.00
CA PRO A 466 24.91 11.75 -27.82
C PRO A 466 25.16 10.94 -26.54
N ALA A 467 25.47 11.62 -25.44
CA ALA A 467 25.67 11.02 -24.11
C ALA A 467 24.33 10.71 -23.43
N SER A 468 23.27 11.41 -23.79
CA SER A 468 21.92 11.24 -23.27
C SER A 468 20.91 11.05 -24.41
N GLU A 469 19.60 11.09 -24.10
CA GLU A 469 18.55 10.97 -25.12
C GLU A 469 18.61 12.08 -26.19
N VAL A 470 19.02 13.28 -25.79
CA VAL A 470 19.26 14.45 -26.68
C VAL A 470 20.54 15.14 -26.24
N GLY A 471 21.32 15.65 -27.19
CA GLY A 471 22.63 16.26 -26.94
C GLY A 471 22.67 17.75 -27.15
N GLY A 472 23.75 18.38 -26.67
CA GLY A 472 24.11 19.79 -26.85
C GLY A 472 25.00 20.07 -28.04
N ASP A 473 25.68 19.06 -28.56
CA ASP A 473 26.53 19.19 -29.74
C ASP A 473 25.75 19.40 -31.03
N PHE A 474 26.31 20.18 -31.92
CA PHE A 474 25.78 20.34 -33.29
C PHE A 474 26.91 20.44 -34.29
N PHE A 475 26.60 20.12 -35.54
CA PHE A 475 27.44 20.37 -36.71
C PHE A 475 26.57 20.62 -37.92
N GLU A 476 27.09 21.38 -38.85
CA GLU A 476 26.50 21.59 -40.20
C GLU A 476 27.63 21.61 -41.24
N VAL A 477 27.39 20.99 -42.36
CA VAL A 477 28.33 21.02 -43.49
C VAL A 477 27.53 21.37 -44.78
N SER A 478 28.00 22.36 -45.50
CA SER A 478 27.36 22.83 -46.73
C SER A 478 28.36 23.06 -47.86
N SER A 479 27.97 22.70 -49.07
CA SER A 479 28.73 23.00 -50.28
C SER A 479 28.21 24.29 -50.91
N MET A 480 29.12 25.18 -51.29
CA MET A 480 28.79 26.45 -51.92
C MET A 480 28.80 26.34 -53.44
N PRO A 481 28.06 27.25 -54.12
CA PRO A 481 28.02 27.25 -55.58
C PRO A 481 29.39 27.49 -56.30
N ASP A 482 30.33 28.13 -55.56
CA ASP A 482 31.70 28.37 -56.01
C ASP A 482 32.65 27.16 -55.86
N GLY A 483 32.11 26.03 -55.32
CA GLY A 483 32.85 24.80 -55.03
C GLY A 483 33.56 24.82 -53.66
N SER A 484 33.39 25.87 -52.86
CA SER A 484 33.91 25.88 -51.47
C SER A 484 33.05 25.04 -50.55
N LEU A 485 33.67 24.47 -49.53
CA LEU A 485 33.04 23.73 -48.43
C LEU A 485 33.04 24.61 -47.19
N ILE A 486 31.90 24.68 -46.52
CA ILE A 486 31.82 25.28 -45.18
C ILE A 486 31.40 24.24 -44.18
N ALA A 487 31.98 24.28 -42.98
CA ALA A 487 31.64 23.42 -41.87
C ALA A 487 31.69 24.18 -40.54
N ILE A 488 30.79 23.83 -39.67
CA ILE A 488 30.77 24.33 -38.28
C ILE A 488 30.52 23.15 -37.34
N VAL A 489 31.24 23.14 -36.21
CA VAL A 489 31.01 22.25 -35.08
C VAL A 489 30.88 23.12 -33.85
N GLY A 490 29.99 22.79 -32.95
CA GLY A 490 29.83 23.50 -31.68
C GLY A 490 29.14 22.67 -30.61
N ASP A 491 29.22 23.16 -29.37
CA ASP A 491 28.59 22.60 -28.21
C ASP A 491 27.85 23.68 -27.43
N VAL A 492 26.62 23.34 -27.01
CA VAL A 492 25.71 24.19 -26.22
C VAL A 492 25.81 23.84 -24.75
N SER A 493 26.19 24.81 -23.92
CA SER A 493 26.25 24.62 -22.47
C SER A 493 24.93 24.11 -21.87
N GLY A 494 25.00 23.05 -21.05
CA GLY A 494 23.84 22.40 -20.45
C GLY A 494 23.49 21.08 -21.12
N LYS A 495 22.50 20.39 -20.58
CA LYS A 495 22.10 19.05 -21.07
C LYS A 495 20.59 18.94 -21.23
N GLY A 496 20.14 17.97 -21.99
CA GLY A 496 18.73 17.65 -22.16
C GLY A 496 17.98 18.55 -23.15
N LEU A 497 16.67 18.62 -23.01
CA LEU A 497 15.77 19.25 -23.99
C LEU A 497 16.08 20.72 -24.25
N THR A 498 16.51 21.48 -23.24
CA THR A 498 16.85 22.92 -23.40
C THR A 498 18.05 23.11 -24.31
N ALA A 499 19.12 22.31 -24.15
CA ALA A 499 20.29 22.33 -25.01
C ALA A 499 19.90 21.93 -26.47
N ALA A 500 19.14 20.84 -26.62
CA ALA A 500 18.66 20.38 -27.93
C ALA A 500 17.79 21.42 -28.67
N MET A 501 16.95 22.17 -27.94
CA MET A 501 16.17 23.26 -28.56
C MET A 501 17.05 24.42 -29.04
N ARG A 502 18.13 24.75 -28.31
CA ARG A 502 19.12 25.73 -28.75
C ARG A 502 19.86 25.26 -30.01
N VAL A 503 20.27 23.98 -30.04
CA VAL A 503 20.85 23.37 -31.25
C VAL A 503 19.92 23.54 -32.44
N ALA A 504 18.63 23.23 -32.31
CA ALA A 504 17.64 23.38 -33.36
C ALA A 504 17.54 24.84 -33.84
N MET A 505 17.60 25.80 -32.94
CA MET A 505 17.59 27.22 -33.26
C MET A 505 18.86 27.64 -33.99
N ILE A 506 20.05 27.25 -33.51
CA ILE A 506 21.34 27.54 -34.14
C ILE A 506 21.36 27.01 -35.58
N LEU A 507 20.93 25.77 -35.81
CA LEU A 507 20.81 25.19 -37.15
C LEU A 507 19.82 25.95 -38.02
N GLY A 508 18.71 26.46 -37.43
CA GLY A 508 17.75 27.31 -38.14
C GLY A 508 18.34 28.65 -38.60
N VAL A 509 19.19 29.28 -37.77
CA VAL A 509 19.92 30.52 -38.10
C VAL A 509 20.95 30.23 -39.18
N LEU A 510 21.76 29.18 -39.01
CA LEU A 510 22.79 28.79 -40.00
C LEU A 510 22.20 28.55 -41.41
N ARG A 511 21.05 27.94 -41.51
CA ARG A 511 20.39 27.65 -42.80
C ARG A 511 19.82 28.87 -43.53
N ARG A 512 19.74 30.02 -42.86
CA ARG A 512 19.34 31.31 -43.45
C ARG A 512 20.50 32.24 -43.67
N GLU A 513 21.72 31.81 -43.36
CA GLU A 513 22.90 32.63 -43.52
C GLU A 513 23.26 32.82 -44.99
N ASP A 514 23.36 34.07 -45.41
CA ASP A 514 23.72 34.44 -46.79
C ASP A 514 25.24 34.67 -46.93
N SER A 515 25.92 35.04 -45.85
CA SER A 515 27.36 35.26 -45.83
C SER A 515 28.06 34.12 -45.07
N TRP A 516 28.86 33.39 -45.76
CA TRP A 516 29.56 32.20 -45.21
C TRP A 516 31.04 32.47 -44.87
N GLU A 517 31.37 33.72 -44.59
CA GLU A 517 32.66 34.05 -43.98
C GLU A 517 32.65 33.61 -42.51
N PRO A 518 33.58 32.77 -42.04
CA PRO A 518 33.51 32.15 -40.70
C PRO A 518 33.34 33.12 -39.53
N SER A 519 34.03 34.26 -39.56
CA SER A 519 33.89 35.27 -38.49
C SER A 519 32.50 35.93 -38.48
N ALA A 520 31.93 36.19 -39.68
CA ALA A 520 30.58 36.75 -39.81
C ALA A 520 29.52 35.76 -39.35
N VAL A 521 29.66 34.48 -39.69
CA VAL A 521 28.75 33.41 -39.22
C VAL A 521 28.73 33.34 -37.68
N LEU A 522 29.89 33.34 -37.03
CA LEU A 522 29.97 33.31 -35.58
C LEU A 522 29.42 34.59 -34.95
N HIS A 523 29.66 35.77 -35.55
CA HIS A 523 29.08 37.02 -35.08
C HIS A 523 27.55 37.01 -35.15
N ASN A 524 26.98 36.60 -36.29
CA ASN A 524 25.51 36.53 -36.48
C ASN A 524 24.85 35.52 -35.51
N LEU A 525 25.51 34.38 -35.25
CA LEU A 525 25.06 33.43 -34.25
C LEU A 525 25.13 34.02 -32.84
N ASN A 526 26.19 34.77 -32.49
CA ASN A 526 26.31 35.43 -31.19
C ASN A 526 25.16 36.42 -30.96
N GLU A 527 24.87 37.29 -31.93
CA GLU A 527 23.76 38.23 -31.86
C GLU A 527 22.39 37.55 -31.76
N ALA A 528 22.19 36.46 -32.48
CA ALA A 528 20.95 35.67 -32.42
C ALA A 528 20.73 35.03 -31.04
N LEU A 529 21.80 34.54 -30.39
CA LEU A 529 21.75 33.96 -29.04
C LEU A 529 21.50 35.03 -27.98
N LEU A 530 22.16 36.19 -28.07
CA LEU A 530 21.98 37.31 -27.12
C LEU A 530 20.60 37.93 -27.17
N THR A 531 20.00 38.05 -28.38
CA THR A 531 18.67 38.67 -28.55
C THR A 531 17.57 37.94 -27.77
N ARG A 532 17.73 36.67 -27.45
CA ARG A 532 16.74 35.85 -26.69
C ARG A 532 16.92 35.91 -25.20
N GLY A 533 18.05 36.39 -24.68
CA GLY A 533 18.27 36.58 -23.24
C GLY A 533 18.25 35.28 -22.40
N GLU A 534 18.38 34.12 -23.01
CA GLU A 534 18.42 32.84 -22.33
C GLU A 534 19.81 32.61 -21.68
N ALA A 535 19.86 32.22 -20.42
CA ALA A 535 21.11 31.94 -19.72
C ALA A 535 21.84 30.73 -20.36
N GLY A 536 23.16 30.87 -20.61
CA GLY A 536 24.05 29.85 -21.16
C GLY A 536 24.86 30.34 -22.34
N PHE A 537 25.90 29.63 -22.71
CA PHE A 537 26.83 29.94 -23.79
C PHE A 537 26.93 28.77 -24.79
N THR A 538 27.52 29.03 -25.93
CA THR A 538 27.75 27.99 -26.94
C THR A 538 29.17 28.16 -27.48
N THR A 539 29.95 27.09 -27.48
CA THR A 539 31.24 27.08 -28.16
C THR A 539 31.03 26.68 -29.64
N ALA A 540 31.76 27.28 -30.56
CA ALA A 540 31.67 26.88 -31.96
C ALA A 540 32.99 27.18 -32.72
N CYS A 541 33.31 26.30 -33.67
CA CYS A 541 34.40 26.51 -34.65
C CYS A 541 33.84 26.38 -36.04
N CYS A 542 34.00 27.44 -36.86
CA CYS A 542 33.55 27.52 -38.24
C CYS A 542 34.75 27.58 -39.19
N VAL A 543 34.71 26.80 -40.27
CA VAL A 543 35.73 26.76 -41.29
C VAL A 543 35.14 26.81 -42.69
N GLN A 544 35.72 27.62 -43.58
CA GLN A 544 35.47 27.61 -45.02
C GLN A 544 36.73 27.12 -45.73
N ILE A 545 36.58 26.17 -46.67
CA ILE A 545 37.68 25.63 -47.47
C ILE A 545 37.35 25.83 -48.94
N GLY A 546 38.17 26.58 -49.64
CA GLY A 546 38.04 26.80 -51.08
C GLY A 546 38.49 25.58 -51.92
N PRO A 547 38.07 25.49 -53.21
CA PRO A 547 38.45 24.38 -54.08
C PRO A 547 39.94 24.26 -54.29
N ASN A 548 40.68 25.36 -54.16
CA ASN A 548 42.16 25.39 -54.21
C ASN A 548 42.82 24.92 -52.89
N GLY A 549 42.02 24.58 -51.85
CA GLY A 549 42.49 24.18 -50.54
C GLY A 549 42.81 25.34 -49.59
N SER A 550 42.70 26.61 -50.01
CA SER A 550 42.80 27.71 -49.05
C SER A 550 41.67 27.64 -48.04
N TYR A 551 41.96 27.76 -46.75
CA TYR A 551 40.91 27.80 -45.72
C TYR A 551 40.94 29.11 -44.93
N ARG A 552 39.73 29.48 -44.46
CA ARG A 552 39.48 30.50 -43.45
C ARG A 552 38.77 29.85 -42.29
N LEU A 553 39.18 30.15 -41.06
CA LEU A 553 38.67 29.55 -39.87
C LEU A 553 38.48 30.60 -38.78
N ALA A 554 37.37 30.56 -38.05
CA ALA A 554 37.09 31.35 -36.87
C ALA A 554 36.65 30.43 -35.71
N ASN A 555 37.03 30.77 -34.48
CA ASN A 555 36.75 29.95 -33.29
C ASN A 555 36.17 30.83 -32.18
N ALA A 556 35.06 30.42 -31.61
CA ALA A 556 34.35 31.04 -30.50
C ALA A 556 34.48 30.15 -29.25
N GLY A 557 35.69 29.99 -28.72
CA GLY A 557 35.96 29.24 -27.47
C GLY A 557 35.77 27.73 -27.59
N HIS A 558 35.73 27.18 -28.81
CA HIS A 558 35.65 25.74 -29.06
C HIS A 558 37.05 25.10 -29.11
N ILE A 559 37.14 23.78 -29.01
CA ILE A 559 38.40 23.05 -29.18
C ILE A 559 39.01 23.41 -30.55
N ALA A 560 40.29 23.73 -30.54
CA ALA A 560 41.03 24.03 -31.75
C ALA A 560 41.05 22.81 -32.68
N PRO A 561 40.87 23.01 -34.02
CA PRO A 561 40.91 21.92 -34.96
C PRO A 561 42.35 21.41 -35.20
N TYR A 562 42.46 20.21 -35.79
CA TYR A 562 43.73 19.57 -36.08
C TYR A 562 43.89 19.36 -37.61
N ILE A 563 45.08 19.56 -38.11
CA ILE A 563 45.49 19.16 -39.46
C ILE A 563 46.63 18.15 -39.36
N ASP A 564 46.39 16.92 -39.81
CA ASP A 564 47.37 15.81 -39.79
C ASP A 564 48.08 15.64 -38.43
N GLY A 565 47.31 15.72 -37.34
CA GLY A 565 47.80 15.56 -35.98
C GLY A 565 48.39 16.83 -35.34
N ALA A 566 48.52 17.93 -36.07
CA ALA A 566 48.96 19.21 -35.54
C ALA A 566 47.77 20.14 -35.24
N GLU A 567 47.72 20.73 -34.06
CA GLU A 567 46.72 21.70 -33.67
C GLU A 567 46.84 22.99 -34.50
N VAL A 568 45.73 23.50 -35.01
CA VAL A 568 45.65 24.79 -35.68
C VAL A 568 45.50 25.89 -34.64
N ALA A 569 46.53 26.71 -34.46
CA ALA A 569 46.53 27.80 -33.49
C ALA A 569 45.39 28.80 -33.81
N THR A 570 44.47 28.96 -32.91
CA THR A 570 43.35 29.93 -32.98
C THR A 570 43.51 30.98 -31.88
N PRO A 571 43.30 32.26 -32.13
CA PRO A 571 43.26 33.27 -31.09
C PRO A 571 42.18 32.96 -30.05
N PRO A 572 42.42 33.18 -28.77
CA PRO A 572 41.41 32.99 -27.72
C PRO A 572 40.24 33.95 -27.93
N ALA A 573 39.00 33.43 -27.88
CA ALA A 573 37.78 34.21 -27.99
C ALA A 573 36.72 33.72 -27.02
N LEU A 574 35.78 34.60 -26.69
CA LEU A 574 34.65 34.24 -25.85
C LEU A 574 33.69 33.31 -26.61
N PRO A 575 33.04 32.36 -25.92
CA PRO A 575 31.92 31.60 -26.47
C PRO A 575 30.78 32.53 -26.93
N LEU A 576 29.97 32.00 -27.84
CA LEU A 576 28.75 32.68 -28.33
C LEU A 576 27.74 32.88 -27.22
N GLY A 577 27.02 34.00 -27.22
CA GLY A 577 25.97 34.34 -26.25
C GLY A 577 26.49 34.89 -24.90
N VAL A 578 27.81 35.20 -24.80
CA VAL A 578 28.41 35.74 -23.55
C VAL A 578 28.47 37.27 -23.58
N ALA A 579 28.89 37.86 -24.67
CA ALA A 579 29.04 39.32 -24.75
C ALA A 579 28.56 39.85 -26.11
N PRO A 580 27.92 41.03 -26.19
CA PRO A 580 27.58 41.67 -27.44
C PRO A 580 28.83 42.15 -28.18
N ASP A 581 28.68 42.44 -29.47
CA ASP A 581 29.70 43.03 -30.34
C ASP A 581 31.03 42.25 -30.36
N GLN A 582 31.01 40.95 -30.02
CA GLN A 582 32.19 40.09 -30.00
C GLN A 582 32.68 39.88 -31.45
N GLN A 583 33.96 40.15 -31.68
CA GLN A 583 34.60 39.87 -32.95
C GLN A 583 35.43 38.60 -32.86
N TYR A 584 35.29 37.73 -33.87
CA TYR A 584 36.01 36.47 -33.95
C TYR A 584 37.10 36.59 -35.02
N ALA A 585 38.34 36.44 -34.64
CA ALA A 585 39.47 36.57 -35.57
C ALA A 585 39.50 35.43 -36.61
N THR A 586 39.71 35.77 -37.87
CA THR A 586 39.86 34.78 -38.94
C THR A 586 41.31 34.33 -39.06
N VAL A 587 41.56 33.03 -38.98
CA VAL A 587 42.83 32.36 -39.25
C VAL A 587 42.78 31.83 -40.67
N CYS A 588 43.83 32.13 -41.47
CA CYS A 588 43.94 31.69 -42.85
C CYS A 588 45.09 30.67 -43.02
N GLY A 589 44.88 29.68 -43.91
CA GLY A 589 45.88 28.68 -44.21
C GLY A 589 45.56 27.92 -45.49
N ALA A 590 46.27 26.86 -45.77
CA ALA A 590 46.04 26.00 -46.91
C ALA A 590 46.08 24.53 -46.54
N LEU A 591 45.12 23.76 -47.04
CA LEU A 591 45.00 22.31 -46.90
C LEU A 591 45.51 21.66 -48.20
N ALA A 592 46.65 20.95 -48.13
CA ALA A 592 47.18 20.26 -49.28
C ALA A 592 46.32 19.06 -49.70
N VAL A 593 46.49 18.58 -50.92
CA VAL A 593 45.81 17.37 -51.38
C VAL A 593 46.20 16.18 -50.50
N ASN A 594 45.23 15.36 -50.07
CA ASN A 594 45.35 14.27 -49.12
C ASN A 594 45.57 14.72 -47.66
N GLN A 595 45.59 16.00 -47.33
CA GLN A 595 45.54 16.45 -45.96
C GLN A 595 44.08 16.47 -45.41
N LYS A 596 43.98 16.28 -44.09
CA LYS A 596 42.74 16.18 -43.39
C LYS A 596 42.67 17.19 -42.24
N LEU A 597 41.57 18.00 -42.25
CA LEU A 597 41.20 18.84 -41.11
C LEU A 597 40.19 18.09 -40.25
N VAL A 598 40.38 18.11 -38.92
CA VAL A 598 39.52 17.43 -37.94
C VAL A 598 38.99 18.45 -36.94
N LEU A 599 37.67 18.50 -36.79
CA LEU A 599 36.99 19.26 -35.75
C LEU A 599 36.39 18.26 -34.74
N LEU A 600 36.45 18.56 -33.44
CA LEU A 600 36.07 17.67 -32.34
C LEU A 600 35.30 18.46 -31.30
N SER A 601 34.27 17.85 -30.67
CA SER A 601 33.73 18.39 -29.41
C SER A 601 34.57 17.96 -28.23
N ASP A 602 34.34 18.60 -27.08
CA ASP A 602 35.09 18.34 -25.82
C ASP A 602 34.81 16.93 -25.27
N GLY A 603 33.67 16.32 -25.57
CA GLY A 603 33.38 14.94 -25.19
C GLY A 603 34.40 13.91 -25.67
N VAL A 604 35.23 14.23 -26.73
CA VAL A 604 36.33 13.38 -27.14
C VAL A 604 37.47 13.47 -26.13
N VAL A 605 37.91 14.67 -25.75
CA VAL A 605 39.06 14.88 -24.84
C VAL A 605 38.67 14.64 -23.39
N GLU A 606 37.43 14.88 -23.02
CA GLU A 606 36.88 14.70 -21.69
C GLU A 606 36.40 13.27 -21.42
N ALA A 607 36.41 12.38 -22.42
CA ALA A 607 36.11 10.96 -22.23
C ALA A 607 36.92 10.39 -21.05
N ARG A 608 36.25 9.70 -20.12
CA ARG A 608 36.83 9.35 -18.80
C ARG A 608 36.80 7.85 -18.59
N SER A 609 37.97 7.28 -18.32
CA SER A 609 38.11 5.85 -18.00
C SER A 609 37.39 5.48 -16.69
N ALA A 610 37.17 4.20 -16.45
CA ALA A 610 36.60 3.67 -15.21
C ALA A 610 37.45 4.04 -13.96
N THR A 611 38.73 4.43 -14.14
CA THR A 611 39.60 4.92 -13.07
C THR A 611 39.58 6.44 -12.93
N GLY A 612 38.74 7.16 -13.68
CA GLY A 612 38.61 8.62 -13.64
C GLY A 612 39.65 9.39 -14.46
N LYS A 613 40.50 8.71 -15.23
CA LYS A 613 41.54 9.36 -16.07
C LYS A 613 40.88 9.86 -17.37
N LEU A 614 41.13 11.13 -17.74
CA LEU A 614 40.70 11.71 -19.02
C LEU A 614 41.51 11.13 -20.20
N LEU A 615 40.86 11.06 -21.37
CA LEU A 615 41.56 10.77 -22.62
C LEU A 615 42.62 11.84 -22.90
N GLY A 616 42.24 13.13 -22.76
CA GLY A 616 43.11 14.28 -22.67
C GLY A 616 43.73 14.72 -24.01
N PHE A 617 44.24 15.95 -24.03
CA PHE A 617 44.84 16.56 -25.23
C PHE A 617 46.14 15.87 -25.70
N ASP A 618 46.93 15.27 -24.79
CA ASP A 618 48.20 14.61 -25.11
C ASP A 618 48.08 13.50 -26.18
N ARG A 619 46.90 12.91 -26.31
CA ARG A 619 46.66 11.82 -27.27
C ARG A 619 46.06 12.29 -28.59
N MET A 620 45.63 13.57 -28.69
CA MET A 620 44.94 14.08 -29.87
C MET A 620 45.81 14.10 -31.12
N ALA A 621 47.08 14.41 -31.01
CA ALA A 621 48.02 14.39 -32.13
C ALA A 621 47.99 13.05 -32.91
N ALA A 622 48.01 11.93 -32.17
CA ALA A 622 47.96 10.59 -32.78
C ALA A 622 46.55 10.15 -33.13
N LEU A 623 45.53 10.55 -32.35
CA LEU A 623 44.16 10.12 -32.53
C LEU A 623 43.54 10.79 -33.78
N THR A 624 43.81 12.07 -34.02
CA THR A 624 43.28 12.83 -35.13
C THR A 624 43.81 12.40 -36.52
N LEU A 625 44.85 11.54 -36.54
CA LEU A 625 45.30 10.87 -37.78
C LEU A 625 44.34 9.77 -38.25
N LYS A 626 43.47 9.27 -37.41
CA LYS A 626 42.48 8.21 -37.69
C LYS A 626 41.22 8.76 -38.38
N SER A 627 40.35 7.87 -38.88
CA SER A 627 39.01 8.26 -39.40
C SER A 627 38.13 8.84 -38.30
N ALA A 628 37.09 9.60 -38.69
CA ALA A 628 36.14 10.16 -37.71
C ALA A 628 35.48 9.07 -36.86
N ARG A 629 35.15 7.94 -37.48
CA ARG A 629 34.58 6.77 -36.78
C ARG A 629 35.55 6.19 -35.75
N GLU A 630 36.82 5.96 -36.10
CA GLU A 630 37.80 5.42 -35.18
C GLU A 630 38.09 6.36 -34.01
N ILE A 631 38.08 7.69 -34.24
CA ILE A 631 38.22 8.70 -33.18
C ILE A 631 37.04 8.60 -32.21
N ALA A 632 35.80 8.65 -32.72
CA ALA A 632 34.59 8.61 -31.93
C ALA A 632 34.47 7.27 -31.14
N ASP A 633 34.71 6.14 -31.79
CA ASP A 633 34.67 4.81 -31.17
C ASP A 633 35.76 4.66 -30.08
N THR A 634 36.93 5.25 -30.27
CA THR A 634 38.01 5.26 -29.26
C THR A 634 37.58 6.06 -28.03
N ALA A 635 37.01 7.26 -28.20
CA ALA A 635 36.55 8.09 -27.10
C ALA A 635 35.39 7.40 -26.36
N LYS A 636 34.42 6.85 -27.09
CA LYS A 636 33.29 6.10 -26.54
C LYS A 636 33.74 4.87 -25.74
N ALA A 637 34.66 4.08 -26.27
CA ALA A 637 35.19 2.91 -25.58
C ALA A 637 36.03 3.27 -24.35
N PHE A 638 36.66 4.46 -24.33
CA PHE A 638 37.42 4.96 -23.19
C PHE A 638 36.49 5.35 -22.03
N GLY A 639 35.28 5.84 -22.33
CA GLY A 639 34.22 6.15 -21.38
C GLY A 639 33.54 7.50 -21.67
N GLN A 640 32.36 7.46 -22.25
CA GLN A 640 31.63 8.65 -22.66
C GLN A 640 30.89 9.28 -21.46
N GLU A 641 31.15 10.57 -21.18
CA GLU A 641 30.44 11.37 -20.17
C GLU A 641 29.68 12.57 -20.81
N ASP A 642 30.13 13.01 -22.01
CA ASP A 642 29.47 14.06 -22.78
C ASP A 642 29.27 13.66 -24.24
N ASP A 643 28.60 14.52 -25.01
CA ASP A 643 28.34 14.29 -26.43
C ASP A 643 29.65 14.19 -27.20
N ILE A 644 29.77 13.24 -28.09
CA ILE A 644 30.97 13.04 -28.95
C ILE A 644 30.61 13.40 -30.35
N THR A 645 31.20 14.51 -30.84
CA THR A 645 31.10 14.95 -32.24
C THR A 645 32.48 14.96 -32.87
N VAL A 646 32.62 14.29 -33.99
CA VAL A 646 33.86 14.27 -34.81
C VAL A 646 33.51 14.55 -36.25
N LEU A 647 34.10 15.58 -36.79
CA LEU A 647 33.96 15.93 -38.20
C LEU A 647 35.33 15.98 -38.88
N THR A 648 35.51 15.20 -39.94
CA THR A 648 36.75 15.20 -40.74
C THR A 648 36.46 15.69 -42.15
N LEU A 649 37.31 16.60 -42.61
CA LEU A 649 37.25 17.20 -43.93
C LEU A 649 38.58 16.91 -44.63
N ALA A 650 38.63 15.94 -45.53
CA ALA A 650 39.84 15.56 -46.28
C ALA A 650 39.75 16.10 -47.71
N ARG A 651 40.84 16.77 -48.16
CA ARG A 651 40.94 17.24 -49.54
C ARG A 651 41.40 16.08 -50.42
N THR A 652 40.64 15.77 -51.50
CA THR A 652 40.90 14.64 -52.39
C THR A 652 41.39 15.07 -53.77
N ALA A 653 41.21 16.35 -54.16
CA ALA A 653 41.69 16.88 -55.43
C ALA A 653 42.14 18.35 -55.33
#